data_1c490fd1d9b43432fae2db9ccfc1836a
#
_entry.id   1c490fd1d9b43432fae2db9ccfc1836a
#
_cell.length_a   1.000
_cell.length_b   1.000
_cell.length_c   1.000
_cell.angle_alpha   90.00
_cell.angle_beta   90.00
_cell.angle_gamma   90.00
#
_symmetry.space_group_name_H-M   'P 1'
#
loop_
_entity.id
_entity.type
_entity.pdbx_description
1 polymer ?
#
loop_
_entity_poly.entity_id
_entity_poly.type
_entity_poly.pdbx_seq_one_letter_code
_entity_poly.pdbx_strand_id
1 'polypeptide(L)'
;MLRRLLITFLFLSLTSIAHAADTKEIWITPEASDYSRLATGLAGSNITIISSDEIKKFKGKTIPEILSKLSGITIRSQNSGVDSTSTSIDMRGFGESSSRNSLILINGRRLNDIDMSGVDFSNIPFESIERIEIIRGGSASTIYGDGAVGGAINIVTKDTIDGANIVSLAVGSYDYYKTSFSAPLVINSNTGILFSGSKTDSQSYRNEGNYDKENLLVRINHSADQMKLNIDIADSKQNKFLPGPRRILSIDGGSAAAYETCNLLSASRTAAYQGGASTNPCTTQVKDYGDHDRRSVLAGANYQLSDTTNVITNIGHRAKEQRYFSASNTNTTNSSSQYDEHGVTNLDTDLVSLRINHSDFINSFLGSFNIGFDFQESDYKTKKSQGNGDGYGQFVNASQESKAAFMQNTINLPEQNSVISFGLRTERTDYNVNERYDTSISKYQNSTARSDFTDSMSNRALNFGVEHKLQPNLIVFGKYAEAFRTPDIDARNKTSSATGNFVLEEQTSEEFEVGFKYEANDLNLNASIYSMDTKNEIRYVPSLNNTNLDPIKRDGLDIDFDFKSNERLSFNGSFSYVDARFTSGSLSLGTGLASYMSGETRIYYVTGNQTYAYNSTVAQTYLGSDGTSLNQTYSLAGNKVPLVAEITYSLGMEYELNNDITGTLGMSFVDERFVSNDQENIEPVIPSYYVFDAQLASNASNRYSWSAGVNNLLNEKYYDFAVASTFHSDGYLGVQAVYPLAERNMFVNFSYNF
;
A
#
# COMPACT_ATOMS: atom_id res chain seq x y z
N MET A 1 -33.49 -6.60 7.56
CA MET A 1 -34.35 -5.49 8.05
C MET A 1 -33.56 -4.23 8.36
N LEU A 2 -32.36 -4.35 8.89
CA LEU A 2 -31.46 -3.19 9.13
C LEU A 2 -30.99 -2.48 7.83
N ARG A 3 -30.76 -3.21 6.73
CA ARG A 3 -30.39 -2.65 5.41
C ARG A 3 -31.41 -1.65 4.82
N ARG A 4 -32.70 -1.81 5.13
CA ARG A 4 -33.74 -0.87 4.65
C ARG A 4 -33.93 0.34 5.57
N LEU A 5 -33.53 0.25 6.84
CA LEU A 5 -33.64 1.37 7.78
C LEU A 5 -32.49 2.39 7.61
N LEU A 6 -31.27 1.96 7.31
CA LEU A 6 -30.13 2.88 7.12
C LEU A 6 -30.29 3.77 5.87
N ILE A 7 -30.78 3.20 4.77
CA ILE A 7 -31.00 3.97 3.53
C ILE A 7 -32.14 4.98 3.69
N THR A 8 -33.18 4.63 4.46
CA THR A 8 -34.33 5.52 4.72
C THR A 8 -33.98 6.64 5.70
N PHE A 9 -33.09 6.40 6.66
CA PHE A 9 -32.62 7.44 7.60
C PHE A 9 -31.68 8.44 6.95
N LEU A 10 -30.84 8.02 5.99
CA LEU A 10 -29.94 8.92 5.27
C LEU A 10 -30.70 9.89 4.34
N PHE A 11 -31.81 9.46 3.75
CA PHE A 11 -32.64 10.32 2.88
C PHE A 11 -33.59 11.26 3.65
N LEU A 12 -34.03 10.90 4.85
CA LEU A 12 -34.96 11.75 5.63
C LEU A 12 -34.26 12.86 6.43
N SER A 13 -32.96 12.75 6.72
CA SER A 13 -32.19 13.80 7.42
C SER A 13 -31.67 14.91 6.50
N LEU A 14 -31.62 14.68 5.20
CA LEU A 14 -31.12 15.66 4.22
C LEU A 14 -32.13 16.76 3.84
N THR A 15 -33.39 16.62 4.20
CA THR A 15 -34.45 17.60 3.83
C THR A 15 -34.59 18.80 4.78
N SER A 16 -33.83 18.85 5.89
CA SER A 16 -33.94 19.91 6.90
C SER A 16 -32.72 20.85 7.03
N ILE A 17 -31.69 20.69 6.21
CA ILE A 17 -30.45 21.50 6.28
C ILE A 17 -30.40 22.64 5.24
N ALA A 18 -31.51 22.94 4.57
CA ALA A 18 -31.56 24.07 3.64
C ALA A 18 -31.80 25.38 4.38
N HIS A 19 -30.79 25.93 5.07
CA HIS A 19 -30.76 27.35 5.43
C HIS A 19 -29.45 27.98 4.92
N ALA A 20 -29.62 29.05 4.18
CA ALA A 20 -28.63 29.80 3.43
C ALA A 20 -27.32 30.06 4.20
N ALA A 21 -26.30 29.31 3.90
CA ALA A 21 -24.91 29.67 4.18
C ALA A 21 -24.29 30.23 2.89
N ASP A 22 -23.42 31.22 3.00
CA ASP A 22 -22.61 31.72 1.90
C ASP A 22 -21.89 30.56 1.23
N THR A 23 -22.26 30.27 -0.02
CA THR A 23 -21.82 29.07 -0.72
C THR A 23 -20.48 29.31 -1.39
N LYS A 24 -19.47 28.57 -0.99
CA LYS A 24 -18.24 28.46 -1.76
C LYS A 24 -18.53 27.68 -3.04
N GLU A 25 -18.17 28.24 -4.18
CA GLU A 25 -18.40 27.59 -5.46
C GLU A 25 -17.32 26.53 -5.70
N ILE A 26 -17.73 25.24 -5.72
CA ILE A 26 -16.82 24.15 -6.05
C ILE A 26 -16.72 24.09 -7.58
N TRP A 27 -15.57 24.42 -8.10
CA TRP A 27 -15.22 24.15 -9.47
C TRP A 27 -14.08 23.14 -9.51
N ILE A 28 -14.34 21.95 -10.04
CA ILE A 28 -13.26 21.10 -10.53
C ILE A 28 -12.91 21.61 -11.93
N THR A 29 -12.36 22.80 -12.00
CA THR A 29 -11.74 23.27 -13.23
C THR A 29 -10.34 22.71 -13.29
N PRO A 30 -10.00 21.90 -14.29
CA PRO A 30 -8.62 21.53 -14.53
C PRO A 30 -7.88 22.80 -14.97
N GLU A 31 -7.13 23.43 -14.07
CA GLU A 31 -6.08 24.34 -14.49
C GLU A 31 -5.01 23.53 -15.22
N ALA A 32 -4.97 23.66 -16.54
CA ALA A 32 -4.13 22.87 -17.44
C ALA A 32 -2.62 23.09 -17.27
N SER A 33 -2.19 23.91 -16.33
CA SER A 33 -0.80 24.32 -16.20
C SER A 33 0.07 23.43 -15.29
N ASP A 34 -0.55 22.50 -14.54
CA ASP A 34 0.22 21.69 -13.59
C ASP A 34 0.32 20.24 -14.07
N TYR A 35 1.47 19.87 -14.59
CA TYR A 35 1.75 18.53 -15.13
C TYR A 35 1.76 17.42 -14.06
N SER A 36 1.57 17.77 -12.81
CA SER A 36 1.56 16.82 -11.69
C SER A 36 0.16 16.44 -11.22
N ARG A 37 -0.92 17.02 -11.76
CA ARG A 37 -2.29 16.77 -11.28
C ARG A 37 -2.87 15.47 -11.84
N LEU A 38 -3.18 14.52 -10.97
CA LEU A 38 -3.98 13.33 -11.25
C LEU A 38 -5.43 13.68 -11.59
N ALA A 39 -5.99 14.67 -10.91
CA ALA A 39 -7.41 14.97 -10.93
C ALA A 39 -7.93 15.56 -12.27
N THR A 40 -7.02 16.01 -13.15
CA THR A 40 -7.42 16.60 -14.43
C THR A 40 -7.99 15.54 -15.36
N GLY A 41 -9.26 15.68 -15.67
CA GLY A 41 -9.93 14.88 -16.68
C GLY A 41 -10.64 13.62 -16.18
N LEU A 42 -10.72 13.37 -14.87
CA LEU A 42 -11.41 12.21 -14.29
C LEU A 42 -12.73 12.63 -13.60
N ALA A 43 -13.60 13.36 -14.29
CA ALA A 43 -14.93 13.65 -13.78
C ALA A 43 -15.66 12.37 -13.38
N GLY A 44 -16.44 12.42 -12.32
CA GLY A 44 -17.18 11.27 -11.80
C GLY A 44 -16.36 10.37 -10.86
N SER A 45 -15.10 10.68 -10.63
CA SER A 45 -14.27 9.88 -9.72
C SER A 45 -14.26 10.44 -8.29
N ASN A 46 -14.16 9.53 -7.31
CA ASN A 46 -13.96 9.89 -5.91
C ASN A 46 -12.50 10.31 -5.71
N ILE A 47 -12.27 11.62 -5.67
CA ILE A 47 -10.95 12.22 -5.56
C ILE A 47 -10.86 12.99 -4.24
N THR A 48 -9.79 12.75 -3.47
CA THR A 48 -9.44 13.50 -2.27
C THR A 48 -8.09 14.17 -2.47
N ILE A 49 -7.98 15.44 -2.10
CA ILE A 49 -6.73 16.20 -2.12
C ILE A 49 -6.41 16.63 -0.68
N ILE A 50 -5.26 16.21 -0.17
CA ILE A 50 -4.72 16.68 1.10
C ILE A 50 -3.78 17.85 0.79
N SER A 51 -4.15 19.04 1.21
CA SER A 51 -3.42 20.27 0.94
C SER A 51 -2.14 20.40 1.79
N SER A 52 -1.26 21.33 1.41
CA SER A 52 -0.05 21.65 2.19
C SER A 52 -0.37 22.08 3.64
N ASP A 53 -1.47 22.78 3.86
CA ASP A 53 -1.85 23.22 5.20
C ASP A 53 -2.37 22.08 6.06
N GLU A 54 -3.08 21.12 5.47
CA GLU A 54 -3.48 19.90 6.17
C GLU A 54 -2.27 19.02 6.48
N ILE A 55 -1.32 18.87 5.54
CA ILE A 55 -0.07 18.12 5.76
C ILE A 55 0.74 18.71 6.93
N LYS A 56 0.80 20.05 7.05
CA LYS A 56 1.50 20.71 8.16
C LYS A 56 0.93 20.36 9.54
N LYS A 57 -0.36 20.00 9.64
CA LYS A 57 -0.99 19.57 10.90
C LYS A 57 -0.50 18.19 11.35
N PHE A 58 -0.03 17.36 10.43
CA PHE A 58 0.48 16.01 10.70
C PHE A 58 1.99 15.95 10.96
N LYS A 59 2.61 17.01 11.45
CA LYS A 59 4.04 17.03 11.78
C LYS A 59 4.40 15.89 12.74
N GLY A 60 5.42 15.11 12.37
CA GLY A 60 5.84 13.95 13.15
C GLY A 60 5.14 12.65 12.75
N LYS A 61 4.22 12.67 11.80
CA LYS A 61 3.60 11.48 11.20
C LYS A 61 4.28 11.13 9.87
N THR A 62 4.17 9.88 9.48
CA THR A 62 4.61 9.38 8.16
C THR A 62 3.49 9.53 7.13
N ILE A 63 3.82 9.48 5.84
CA ILE A 63 2.83 9.51 4.75
C ILE A 63 1.78 8.39 4.92
N PRO A 64 2.15 7.12 5.17
CA PRO A 64 1.17 6.08 5.44
C PRO A 64 0.23 6.39 6.61
N GLU A 65 0.74 6.96 7.72
CA GLU A 65 -0.11 7.33 8.86
C GLU A 65 -1.12 8.42 8.51
N ILE A 66 -0.78 9.34 7.61
CA ILE A 66 -1.74 10.35 7.10
C ILE A 66 -2.81 9.67 6.25
N LEU A 67 -2.39 8.82 5.32
CA LEU A 67 -3.29 8.10 4.41
C LEU A 67 -4.26 7.19 5.15
N SER A 68 -3.85 6.60 6.28
CA SER A 68 -4.72 5.74 7.11
C SER A 68 -5.90 6.46 7.77
N LYS A 69 -5.94 7.79 7.71
CA LYS A 69 -7.05 8.60 8.23
C LYS A 69 -8.16 8.83 7.21
N LEU A 70 -7.98 8.39 5.97
CA LEU A 70 -8.93 8.56 4.87
C LEU A 70 -9.79 7.32 4.66
N SER A 71 -11.01 7.52 4.18
CA SER A 71 -11.92 6.42 3.85
C SER A 71 -11.35 5.55 2.72
N GLY A 72 -11.68 4.27 2.75
CA GLY A 72 -11.28 3.30 1.73
C GLY A 72 -9.78 3.01 1.65
N ILE A 73 -8.99 3.47 2.64
CA ILE A 73 -7.55 3.22 2.70
C ILE A 73 -7.20 2.51 4.00
N THR A 74 -6.64 1.32 3.87
CA THR A 74 -6.10 0.55 4.98
C THR A 74 -4.58 0.41 4.81
N ILE A 75 -3.85 0.66 5.87
CA ILE A 75 -2.39 0.55 5.89
C ILE A 75 -2.01 -0.69 6.67
N ARG A 76 -1.12 -1.51 6.13
CA ARG A 76 -0.56 -2.67 6.83
C ARG A 76 0.96 -2.64 6.76
N SER A 77 1.60 -2.97 7.88
CA SER A 77 3.05 -3.06 7.98
C SER A 77 3.47 -4.50 8.28
N GLN A 78 4.15 -5.13 7.31
CA GLN A 78 4.68 -6.48 7.48
C GLN A 78 5.92 -6.53 8.36
N ASN A 79 6.60 -5.41 8.57
CA ASN A 79 7.82 -5.34 9.37
C ASN A 79 7.59 -4.65 10.71
N SER A 80 6.43 -4.90 11.30
CA SER A 80 6.11 -4.40 12.64
C SER A 80 6.06 -2.87 12.75
N GLY A 81 5.68 -2.16 11.70
CA GLY A 81 5.49 -0.70 11.73
C GLY A 81 6.75 0.11 12.02
N VAL A 82 7.93 -0.49 11.94
CA VAL A 82 9.20 0.14 12.31
C VAL A 82 9.56 1.27 11.35
N ASP A 83 9.17 1.14 10.11
CA ASP A 83 9.37 2.16 9.09
C ASP A 83 8.30 2.08 7.99
N SER A 84 8.31 3.05 7.10
CA SER A 84 7.39 3.10 5.96
C SER A 84 7.83 2.28 4.74
N THR A 85 8.87 1.47 4.83
CA THR A 85 9.50 0.80 3.67
C THR A 85 8.86 -0.50 3.23
N SER A 86 8.12 -1.17 4.09
CA SER A 86 7.41 -2.41 3.77
C SER A 86 5.92 -2.25 4.05
N THR A 87 5.43 -1.05 3.83
CA THR A 87 4.04 -0.70 4.05
C THR A 87 3.23 -1.03 2.80
N SER A 88 2.16 -1.78 3.00
CA SER A 88 1.15 -2.06 2.00
C SER A 88 -0.01 -1.09 2.16
N ILE A 89 -0.39 -0.42 1.09
CA ILE A 89 -1.58 0.42 1.03
C ILE A 89 -2.67 -0.36 0.31
N ASP A 90 -3.77 -0.58 1.01
CA ASP A 90 -4.96 -1.21 0.46
C ASP A 90 -6.03 -0.17 0.21
N MET A 91 -6.42 -0.01 -1.04
CA MET A 91 -7.59 0.73 -1.46
C MET A 91 -8.62 -0.25 -2.01
N ARG A 92 -9.89 -0.14 -1.57
CA ARG A 92 -11.01 -0.99 -2.04
C ARG A 92 -10.96 -2.46 -1.59
N GLY A 93 -10.12 -2.85 -0.60
CA GLY A 93 -10.16 -4.19 0.00
C GLY A 93 -9.54 -5.31 -0.86
N PHE A 94 -8.35 -5.10 -1.38
CA PHE A 94 -7.56 -6.14 -2.07
C PHE A 94 -6.84 -7.09 -1.11
N GLY A 95 -6.84 -6.77 0.19
CA GLY A 95 -6.21 -7.61 1.19
C GLY A 95 -4.74 -7.86 0.88
N GLU A 96 -4.37 -9.11 0.70
CA GLU A 96 -2.98 -9.50 0.45
C GLU A 96 -2.41 -9.03 -0.88
N SER A 97 -3.27 -8.82 -1.88
CA SER A 97 -2.88 -8.32 -3.21
C SER A 97 -2.75 -6.80 -3.27
N SER A 98 -2.98 -6.09 -2.17
CA SER A 98 -3.16 -4.62 -2.12
C SER A 98 -1.94 -3.82 -2.59
N SER A 99 -0.71 -4.24 -2.23
CA SER A 99 0.51 -3.51 -2.58
C SER A 99 0.74 -3.35 -4.08
N ARG A 100 0.04 -4.17 -4.88
CA ARG A 100 0.13 -4.20 -6.35
C ARG A 100 -1.11 -3.66 -7.05
N ASN A 101 -2.16 -3.39 -6.29
CA ASN A 101 -3.42 -2.84 -6.78
C ASN A 101 -3.59 -1.36 -6.43
N SER A 102 -2.65 -0.80 -5.68
CA SER A 102 -2.59 0.63 -5.35
C SER A 102 -1.35 1.26 -5.99
N LEU A 103 -1.55 2.14 -6.95
CA LEU A 103 -0.48 2.81 -7.66
C LEU A 103 -0.01 4.05 -6.90
N ILE A 104 1.27 4.13 -6.63
CA ILE A 104 1.89 5.26 -5.95
C ILE A 104 2.75 6.04 -6.94
N LEU A 105 2.58 7.35 -6.94
CA LEU A 105 3.26 8.27 -7.85
C LEU A 105 3.94 9.40 -7.06
N ILE A 106 5.01 9.93 -7.61
CA ILE A 106 5.61 11.20 -7.22
C ILE A 106 5.67 12.12 -8.43
N ASN A 107 5.01 13.28 -8.35
CA ASN A 107 4.90 14.22 -9.47
C ASN A 107 4.42 13.53 -10.77
N GLY A 108 3.43 12.63 -10.66
CA GLY A 108 2.88 11.88 -11.79
C GLY A 108 3.74 10.72 -12.30
N ARG A 109 4.87 10.39 -11.66
CA ARG A 109 5.78 9.31 -12.06
C ARG A 109 5.65 8.13 -11.11
N ARG A 110 5.53 6.93 -11.65
CA ARG A 110 5.35 5.69 -10.88
C ARG A 110 6.51 5.42 -9.93
N LEU A 111 6.21 5.10 -8.67
CA LEU A 111 7.15 4.62 -7.66
C LEU A 111 7.13 3.09 -7.49
N ASN A 112 6.01 2.43 -7.79
CA ASN A 112 5.95 0.97 -7.73
C ASN A 112 6.98 0.36 -8.70
N ASP A 113 7.74 -0.59 -8.20
CA ASP A 113 8.66 -1.40 -9.00
C ASP A 113 7.93 -2.59 -9.64
N ILE A 114 8.56 -3.29 -10.58
CA ILE A 114 7.98 -4.46 -11.26
C ILE A 114 8.13 -5.76 -10.46
N ASP A 115 8.82 -5.72 -9.34
CA ASP A 115 9.00 -6.84 -8.42
C ASP A 115 7.98 -6.77 -7.25
N MET A 116 7.90 -7.80 -6.44
CA MET A 116 6.97 -7.88 -5.30
C MET A 116 7.35 -6.99 -4.11
N SER A 117 8.32 -6.10 -4.23
CA SER A 117 8.68 -5.17 -3.16
C SER A 117 7.61 -4.09 -2.98
N GLY A 118 7.36 -3.70 -1.74
CA GLY A 118 6.48 -2.57 -1.41
C GLY A 118 7.09 -1.22 -1.80
N VAL A 119 6.25 -0.19 -1.85
CA VAL A 119 6.71 1.18 -2.06
C VAL A 119 7.38 1.71 -0.81
N ASP A 120 8.53 2.34 -0.98
CA ASP A 120 9.25 3.01 0.09
C ASP A 120 8.90 4.50 0.14
N PHE A 121 7.97 4.85 1.02
CA PHE A 121 7.55 6.25 1.24
C PHE A 121 8.61 7.09 1.92
N SER A 122 9.57 6.48 2.50
CA SER A 122 10.60 7.13 3.27
C SER A 122 11.60 7.92 2.42
N ASN A 123 11.64 7.65 1.12
CA ASN A 123 12.47 8.38 0.15
C ASN A 123 11.90 9.76 -0.19
N ILE A 124 10.71 10.09 0.31
CA ILE A 124 10.04 11.36 0.06
C ILE A 124 10.20 12.23 1.30
N PRO A 125 11.02 13.28 1.26
CA PRO A 125 11.12 14.21 2.38
C PRO A 125 9.76 14.85 2.64
N PHE A 126 9.25 14.70 3.87
CA PHE A 126 7.92 15.20 4.26
C PHE A 126 7.78 16.71 4.02
N GLU A 127 8.82 17.46 4.30
CA GLU A 127 8.88 18.90 4.14
C GLU A 127 8.81 19.35 2.68
N SER A 128 9.14 18.46 1.74
CA SER A 128 9.07 18.73 0.30
C SER A 128 7.67 18.57 -0.28
N ILE A 129 6.72 18.00 0.46
CA ILE A 129 5.38 17.71 -0.06
C ILE A 129 4.55 19.00 -0.12
N GLU A 130 3.93 19.26 -1.26
CA GLU A 130 2.95 20.32 -1.46
C GLU A 130 1.54 19.83 -1.19
N ARG A 131 1.17 18.68 -1.79
CA ARG A 131 -0.14 18.05 -1.61
C ARG A 131 -0.07 16.56 -1.92
N ILE A 132 -1.09 15.82 -1.49
CA ILE A 132 -1.28 14.42 -1.84
C ILE A 132 -2.64 14.31 -2.53
N GLU A 133 -2.66 13.74 -3.71
CA GLU A 133 -3.85 13.51 -4.53
C GLU A 133 -4.19 12.01 -4.52
N ILE A 134 -5.42 11.66 -4.19
CA ILE A 134 -5.89 10.28 -4.09
C ILE A 134 -7.09 10.10 -5.00
N ILE A 135 -7.01 9.13 -5.92
CA ILE A 135 -8.12 8.67 -6.74
C ILE A 135 -8.44 7.26 -6.32
N ARG A 136 -9.67 7.04 -5.87
CA ARG A 136 -10.14 5.70 -5.50
C ARG A 136 -10.74 4.99 -6.71
N GLY A 137 -10.47 3.68 -6.80
CA GLY A 137 -10.95 2.81 -7.88
C GLY A 137 -10.20 2.93 -9.20
N GLY A 138 -10.64 2.17 -10.20
CA GLY A 138 -9.91 1.88 -11.43
C GLY A 138 -9.73 3.01 -12.43
N SER A 139 -10.33 4.21 -12.22
CA SER A 139 -10.28 5.31 -13.19
C SER A 139 -8.86 5.78 -13.52
N ALA A 140 -7.94 5.70 -12.54
CA ALA A 140 -6.56 6.10 -12.74
C ALA A 140 -5.80 5.22 -13.74
N SER A 141 -6.26 3.99 -13.99
CA SER A 141 -5.64 3.07 -14.95
C SER A 141 -5.62 3.60 -16.38
N THR A 142 -6.57 4.46 -16.77
CA THR A 142 -6.58 5.05 -18.13
C THR A 142 -5.42 6.00 -18.34
N ILE A 143 -4.96 6.69 -17.31
CA ILE A 143 -3.86 7.67 -17.41
C ILE A 143 -2.51 7.02 -17.06
N TYR A 144 -2.46 6.15 -16.05
CA TYR A 144 -1.23 5.63 -15.47
C TYR A 144 -1.00 4.14 -15.68
N GLY A 145 -2.01 3.39 -16.20
CA GLY A 145 -1.90 2.00 -16.60
C GLY A 145 -1.89 1.01 -15.45
N ASP A 146 -1.05 0.03 -15.60
CA ASP A 146 -0.91 -1.15 -14.75
C ASP A 146 -0.89 -0.84 -13.25
N GLY A 147 -1.59 -1.67 -12.45
CA GLY A 147 -1.55 -1.63 -10.98
C GLY A 147 -2.41 -0.54 -10.32
N ALA A 148 -3.17 0.28 -11.08
CA ALA A 148 -4.09 1.26 -10.52
C ALA A 148 -5.53 0.74 -10.38
N VAL A 149 -5.70 -0.54 -10.06
CA VAL A 149 -7.01 -1.21 -9.96
C VAL A 149 -7.81 -0.73 -8.75
N GLY A 150 -7.20 -0.67 -7.58
CA GLY A 150 -7.79 -0.11 -6.35
C GLY A 150 -7.75 1.41 -6.33
N GLY A 151 -6.87 2.01 -7.12
CA GLY A 151 -6.72 3.46 -7.21
C GLY A 151 -5.27 3.93 -7.37
N ALA A 152 -5.08 5.24 -7.31
CA ALA A 152 -3.76 5.86 -7.37
C ALA A 152 -3.59 6.98 -6.32
N ILE A 153 -2.38 7.11 -5.82
CA ILE A 153 -1.96 8.17 -4.89
C ILE A 153 -0.78 8.91 -5.52
N ASN A 154 -0.93 10.21 -5.77
CA ASN A 154 0.12 11.05 -6.30
C ASN A 154 0.61 12.04 -5.24
N ILE A 155 1.89 11.96 -4.91
CA ILE A 155 2.54 12.87 -4.00
C ILE A 155 3.19 13.96 -4.82
N VAL A 156 2.67 15.18 -4.69
CA VAL A 156 3.16 16.36 -5.40
C VAL A 156 4.10 17.13 -4.48
N THR A 157 5.28 17.46 -4.98
CA THR A 157 6.29 18.16 -4.22
C THR A 157 6.34 19.63 -4.59
N LYS A 158 6.72 20.47 -3.62
CA LYS A 158 6.82 21.93 -3.74
C LYS A 158 7.76 22.36 -4.87
N ASP A 159 7.45 23.49 -5.46
CA ASP A 159 8.39 24.19 -6.34
C ASP A 159 9.57 24.76 -5.53
N THR A 160 10.72 24.93 -6.18
CA THR A 160 11.95 25.40 -5.52
C THR A 160 11.93 26.87 -5.17
N ILE A 161 11.09 27.67 -5.85
CA ILE A 161 11.11 29.14 -5.71
C ILE A 161 10.38 29.62 -4.45
N ASP A 162 9.36 28.87 -4.01
CA ASP A 162 8.49 29.25 -2.87
C ASP A 162 8.85 28.56 -1.55
N GLY A 163 9.97 27.84 -1.49
CA GLY A 163 10.38 27.09 -0.32
C GLY A 163 11.06 27.95 0.74
N ALA A 164 10.82 27.64 2.02
CA ALA A 164 11.62 28.18 3.14
C ALA A 164 12.82 27.27 3.44
N ASN A 165 13.92 27.85 3.91
CA ASN A 165 15.01 27.09 4.49
C ASN A 165 14.53 26.49 5.83
N ILE A 166 14.54 25.17 5.93
CA ILE A 166 14.02 24.44 7.10
C ILE A 166 15.08 23.47 7.60
N VAL A 167 15.31 23.45 8.89
CA VAL A 167 16.01 22.38 9.59
C VAL A 167 15.09 21.83 10.65
N SER A 168 14.93 20.50 10.70
CA SER A 168 14.06 19.84 11.66
C SER A 168 14.80 18.77 12.44
N LEU A 169 14.41 18.61 13.71
CA LEU A 169 14.87 17.59 14.63
C LEU A 169 13.65 16.91 15.23
N ALA A 170 13.57 15.58 15.11
CA ALA A 170 12.57 14.79 15.81
C ALA A 170 13.26 13.77 16.72
N VAL A 171 12.72 13.61 17.92
CA VAL A 171 13.13 12.59 18.89
C VAL A 171 11.90 11.88 19.43
N GLY A 172 12.04 10.61 19.78
CA GLY A 172 10.89 9.84 20.26
C GLY A 172 11.28 8.63 21.07
N SER A 173 10.27 7.87 21.46
CA SER A 173 10.43 6.56 22.09
C SER A 173 11.26 5.63 21.21
N TYR A 174 11.86 4.61 21.82
CA TYR A 174 12.66 3.60 21.13
C TYR A 174 13.94 4.16 20.49
N ASP A 175 14.56 5.13 21.15
CA ASP A 175 15.76 5.83 20.65
C ASP A 175 15.59 6.36 19.21
N TYR A 176 14.36 6.76 18.89
CA TYR A 176 14.07 7.38 17.60
C TYR A 176 14.68 8.76 17.51
N TYR A 177 15.46 8.97 16.47
CA TYR A 177 16.12 10.21 16.17
C TYR A 177 16.06 10.50 14.67
N LYS A 178 15.56 11.67 14.28
CA LYS A 178 15.54 12.10 12.87
C LYS A 178 16.00 13.53 12.76
N THR A 179 16.92 13.78 11.85
CA THR A 179 17.26 15.12 11.37
C THR A 179 16.84 15.25 9.93
N SER A 180 16.32 16.41 9.55
CA SER A 180 16.02 16.74 8.16
C SER A 180 16.32 18.20 7.86
N PHE A 181 16.59 18.47 6.59
CA PHE A 181 16.75 19.82 6.08
C PHE A 181 16.09 19.97 4.71
N SER A 182 15.66 21.19 4.41
CA SER A 182 15.19 21.61 3.10
C SER A 182 15.74 23.01 2.85
N ALA A 183 16.52 23.20 1.82
CA ALA A 183 17.23 24.44 1.53
C ALA A 183 17.02 24.83 0.06
N PRO A 184 15.99 25.61 -0.27
CA PRO A 184 15.82 26.19 -1.60
C PRO A 184 16.86 27.30 -1.82
N LEU A 185 17.49 27.28 -2.99
CA LEU A 185 18.41 28.29 -3.47
C LEU A 185 17.85 28.91 -4.75
N VAL A 186 17.46 30.15 -4.68
CA VAL A 186 17.03 30.94 -5.85
C VAL A 186 18.28 31.46 -6.57
N ILE A 187 18.56 30.94 -7.76
CA ILE A 187 19.67 31.39 -8.60
C ILE A 187 19.33 32.71 -9.30
N ASN A 188 18.12 32.78 -9.85
CA ASN A 188 17.52 33.96 -10.48
C ASN A 188 15.98 33.81 -10.49
N SER A 189 15.27 34.77 -11.07
CA SER A 189 13.79 34.77 -11.14
C SER A 189 13.21 33.52 -11.81
N ASN A 190 14.00 32.78 -12.56
CA ASN A 190 13.53 31.69 -13.42
C ASN A 190 14.12 30.33 -13.00
N THR A 191 15.14 30.32 -12.14
CA THR A 191 15.87 29.09 -11.80
C THR A 191 16.04 28.97 -10.29
N GLY A 192 15.60 27.86 -9.75
CA GLY A 192 15.82 27.48 -8.35
C GLY A 192 16.41 26.08 -8.24
N ILE A 193 17.12 25.85 -7.16
CA ILE A 193 17.65 24.53 -6.77
C ILE A 193 17.14 24.24 -5.35
N LEU A 194 16.60 23.06 -5.13
CA LEU A 194 16.26 22.58 -3.80
C LEU A 194 17.24 21.49 -3.39
N PHE A 195 17.86 21.67 -2.24
CA PHE A 195 18.58 20.62 -1.55
C PHE A 195 17.72 20.15 -0.37
N SER A 196 17.40 18.86 -0.31
CA SER A 196 16.65 18.28 0.80
C SER A 196 17.26 16.96 1.20
N GLY A 197 17.29 16.67 2.50
CA GLY A 197 17.82 15.43 3.00
C GLY A 197 17.34 15.11 4.40
N SER A 198 17.47 13.84 4.78
CA SER A 198 17.16 13.39 6.13
C SER A 198 18.02 12.20 6.52
N LYS A 199 18.29 12.11 7.83
CA LYS A 199 18.86 10.93 8.47
C LYS A 199 17.97 10.52 9.62
N THR A 200 17.66 9.22 9.67
CA THR A 200 16.83 8.61 10.72
C THR A 200 17.56 7.44 11.33
N ASP A 201 17.51 7.33 12.64
CA ASP A 201 18.04 6.24 13.44
C ASP A 201 16.97 5.79 14.44
N SER A 202 16.81 4.51 14.69
CA SER A 202 15.89 3.99 15.70
C SER A 202 16.24 2.57 16.15
N GLN A 203 16.08 2.29 17.43
CA GLN A 203 16.18 0.93 17.98
C GLN A 203 14.91 0.10 17.73
N SER A 204 13.81 0.76 17.28
CA SER A 204 12.50 0.12 17.17
C SER A 204 11.91 -0.33 18.52
N TYR A 205 10.58 -0.50 18.52
CA TYR A 205 9.86 -1.06 19.68
C TYR A 205 10.02 -2.57 19.82
N ARG A 206 10.58 -3.24 18.83
CA ARG A 206 10.90 -4.66 18.86
C ARG A 206 12.40 -4.86 19.00
N ASN A 207 12.77 -5.80 19.86
CA ASN A 207 14.17 -6.23 19.94
C ASN A 207 14.66 -6.66 18.57
N GLU A 208 15.87 -6.22 18.19
CA GLU A 208 16.47 -6.51 16.89
C GLU A 208 15.69 -6.00 15.68
N GLY A 209 14.97 -4.89 15.86
CA GLY A 209 14.27 -4.19 14.81
C GLY A 209 14.88 -2.84 14.46
N ASN A 210 16.12 -2.58 14.87
CA ASN A 210 16.80 -1.32 14.64
C ASN A 210 17.01 -1.06 13.13
N TYR A 211 16.90 0.19 12.76
CA TYR A 211 17.12 0.63 11.41
C TYR A 211 17.79 2.00 11.36
N ASP A 212 18.57 2.22 10.32
CA ASP A 212 19.10 3.51 9.93
C ASP A 212 18.76 3.81 8.48
N LYS A 213 18.65 5.11 8.18
CA LYS A 213 18.19 5.56 6.88
C LYS A 213 18.70 6.95 6.56
N GLU A 214 19.14 7.11 5.33
CA GLU A 214 19.63 8.36 4.78
C GLU A 214 18.97 8.63 3.43
N ASN A 215 18.52 9.87 3.22
CA ASN A 215 17.95 10.32 1.96
C ASN A 215 18.56 11.66 1.55
N LEU A 216 18.80 11.82 0.27
CA LEU A 216 19.21 13.07 -0.34
C LEU A 216 18.40 13.30 -1.62
N LEU A 217 17.87 14.50 -1.79
CA LEU A 217 17.20 14.96 -3.01
C LEU A 217 17.79 16.29 -3.43
N VAL A 218 18.20 16.38 -4.68
CA VAL A 218 18.52 17.63 -5.36
C VAL A 218 17.52 17.82 -6.48
N ARG A 219 16.77 18.92 -6.44
CA ARG A 219 15.84 19.31 -7.49
C ARG A 219 16.27 20.61 -8.12
N ILE A 220 16.26 20.67 -9.44
CA ILE A 220 16.51 21.87 -10.23
C ILE A 220 15.24 22.19 -10.99
N ASN A 221 14.68 23.38 -10.78
CA ASN A 221 13.57 23.90 -11.58
C ASN A 221 14.03 25.10 -12.38
N HIS A 222 13.60 25.15 -13.64
CA HIS A 222 13.81 26.30 -14.52
C HIS A 222 12.50 26.63 -15.22
N SER A 223 12.06 27.88 -15.13
CA SER A 223 10.84 28.38 -15.78
C SER A 223 11.22 29.51 -16.76
N ALA A 224 10.95 29.30 -18.04
CA ALA A 224 11.01 30.33 -19.06
C ALA A 224 9.57 30.61 -19.57
N ASP A 225 9.39 31.63 -20.41
CA ASP A 225 8.04 32.08 -20.83
C ASP A 225 7.11 30.95 -21.31
N GLN A 226 7.64 29.98 -22.06
CA GLN A 226 6.89 28.87 -22.63
C GLN A 226 7.33 27.50 -22.14
N MET A 227 8.31 27.42 -21.23
CA MET A 227 8.91 26.14 -20.85
C MET A 227 9.18 26.08 -19.36
N LYS A 228 8.73 25.01 -18.74
CA LYS A 228 9.13 24.61 -17.39
C LYS A 228 9.95 23.33 -17.45
N LEU A 229 11.11 23.33 -16.83
CA LEU A 229 12.00 22.16 -16.72
C LEU A 229 12.17 21.82 -15.26
N ASN A 230 12.18 20.53 -14.96
CA ASN A 230 12.58 20.03 -13.65
C ASN A 230 13.51 18.83 -13.80
N ILE A 231 14.51 18.75 -12.91
CA ILE A 231 15.41 17.61 -12.78
C ILE A 231 15.47 17.23 -11.32
N ASP A 232 15.18 15.98 -11.02
CA ASP A 232 15.25 15.38 -9.68
C ASP A 232 16.39 14.36 -9.67
N ILE A 233 17.33 14.51 -8.75
CA ILE A 233 18.39 13.55 -8.46
C ILE A 233 18.19 13.11 -7.01
N ALA A 234 17.92 11.83 -6.80
CA ALA A 234 17.71 11.30 -5.46
C ALA A 234 18.62 10.10 -5.19
N ASP A 235 19.12 10.04 -3.97
CA ASP A 235 19.86 8.92 -3.40
C ASP A 235 19.23 8.56 -2.05
N SER A 236 19.01 7.27 -1.82
CA SER A 236 18.44 6.78 -0.58
C SER A 236 19.10 5.46 -0.19
N LYS A 237 19.49 5.39 1.06
CA LYS A 237 20.07 4.20 1.66
C LYS A 237 19.34 3.85 2.93
N GLN A 238 19.02 2.57 3.10
CA GLN A 238 18.42 2.04 4.31
C GLN A 238 19.05 0.72 4.67
N ASN A 239 19.40 0.56 5.94
CA ASN A 239 19.77 -0.69 6.56
C ASN A 239 18.75 -0.99 7.68
N LYS A 240 18.22 -2.20 7.71
CA LYS A 240 17.27 -2.59 8.74
C LYS A 240 17.40 -4.04 9.14
N PHE A 241 17.21 -4.29 10.41
CA PHE A 241 16.98 -5.64 10.92
C PHE A 241 15.48 -5.95 10.87
N LEU A 242 15.16 -7.20 10.59
CA LEU A 242 13.81 -7.69 10.40
C LEU A 242 13.44 -8.61 11.56
N PRO A 243 12.82 -8.11 12.64
CA PRO A 243 12.30 -8.95 13.69
C PRO A 243 11.19 -9.82 13.12
N GLY A 244 11.39 -11.12 13.01
CA GLY A 244 10.43 -12.07 12.48
C GLY A 244 9.07 -11.99 13.21
N PRO A 245 8.03 -12.66 12.70
CA PRO A 245 6.72 -12.71 13.35
C PRO A 245 6.81 -13.41 14.70
N ARG A 246 5.86 -13.13 15.58
CA ARG A 246 5.65 -13.90 16.82
C ARG A 246 4.58 -14.94 16.58
N ARG A 247 4.77 -16.13 17.11
CA ARG A 247 3.74 -17.17 17.10
C ARG A 247 2.81 -16.99 18.28
N ILE A 248 1.52 -16.99 18.02
CA ILE A 248 0.48 -17.07 19.04
C ILE A 248 -0.36 -18.32 18.82
N LEU A 249 -0.77 -18.94 19.93
CA LEU A 249 -1.77 -19.99 19.92
C LEU A 249 -3.13 -19.32 20.15
N SER A 250 -4.05 -19.48 19.23
CA SER A 250 -5.39 -18.92 19.38
C SER A 250 -6.17 -19.52 20.55
N ILE A 251 -5.71 -20.68 21.07
CA ILE A 251 -6.29 -21.44 22.19
C ILE A 251 -6.31 -20.63 23.49
N ASP A 252 -5.36 -19.76 23.69
CA ASP A 252 -5.20 -18.99 24.95
C ASP A 252 -6.00 -17.68 24.96
N GLY A 253 -6.98 -17.53 24.10
CA GLY A 253 -7.86 -16.35 24.08
C GLY A 253 -7.13 -15.06 23.77
N GLY A 254 -6.06 -15.12 22.95
CA GLY A 254 -5.30 -13.94 22.56
C GLY A 254 -4.60 -13.25 23.74
N SER A 255 -4.30 -13.99 24.81
CA SER A 255 -3.64 -13.40 25.98
C SER A 255 -2.30 -12.81 25.57
N ALA A 256 -2.19 -11.52 25.79
CA ALA A 256 -1.03 -10.68 25.46
C ALA A 256 0.30 -11.15 26.06
N ALA A 257 0.29 -12.14 26.91
CA ALA A 257 1.49 -12.73 27.54
C ALA A 257 2.46 -13.35 26.52
N ALA A 258 1.99 -13.73 25.33
CA ALA A 258 2.87 -14.21 24.25
C ALA A 258 3.71 -13.09 23.61
N TYR A 259 3.40 -11.83 23.90
CA TYR A 259 4.07 -10.68 23.30
C TYR A 259 5.42 -10.32 23.93
N GLU A 260 5.72 -10.83 25.12
CA GLU A 260 6.76 -10.19 25.93
C GLU A 260 8.16 -10.76 25.83
N THR A 261 8.40 -11.95 25.28
CA THR A 261 9.66 -12.57 25.68
C THR A 261 10.70 -12.82 24.63
N CYS A 262 10.45 -12.85 23.35
CA CYS A 262 11.55 -13.06 22.40
C CYS A 262 11.17 -12.75 20.95
N ASN A 263 12.09 -12.21 20.20
CA ASN A 263 12.17 -12.47 18.77
C ASN A 263 12.28 -13.98 18.59
N LEU A 264 11.22 -14.59 18.09
CA LEU A 264 11.24 -16.02 17.76
C LEU A 264 12.02 -16.21 16.45
N LEU A 265 13.31 -15.90 16.49
CA LEU A 265 14.24 -16.31 15.46
C LEU A 265 15.00 -17.49 15.97
N SER A 266 14.99 -18.53 15.19
CA SER A 266 15.80 -19.73 15.28
C SER A 266 15.38 -20.81 16.29
N ALA A 267 15.99 -21.90 16.18
CA ALA A 267 16.06 -23.19 16.91
C ALA A 267 14.97 -23.53 17.94
N SER A 268 14.43 -22.54 18.62
CA SER A 268 13.40 -22.70 19.63
C SER A 268 11.98 -22.67 19.12
N ARG A 269 11.75 -22.48 17.82
CA ARG A 269 10.41 -22.59 17.24
C ARG A 269 9.76 -23.92 17.60
N THR A 270 10.53 -24.98 17.59
CA THR A 270 10.09 -26.33 17.95
C THR A 270 10.07 -26.59 19.45
N ALA A 271 11.02 -26.07 20.19
CA ALA A 271 11.18 -26.42 21.62
C ALA A 271 10.20 -25.65 22.53
N ALA A 272 9.93 -24.40 22.29
CA ALA A 272 8.90 -23.64 23.02
C ALA A 272 7.50 -24.21 22.82
N TYR A 273 7.31 -24.91 21.73
CA TYR A 273 6.03 -25.44 21.29
C TYR A 273 5.70 -26.82 21.85
N GLN A 274 6.70 -27.65 22.13
CA GLN A 274 6.51 -29.03 22.59
C GLN A 274 6.38 -29.14 24.12
N GLY A 275 6.21 -28.03 24.86
CA GLY A 275 6.10 -28.07 26.32
C GLY A 275 7.37 -28.58 27.03
N GLY A 276 8.46 -28.74 26.28
CA GLY A 276 9.79 -29.05 26.84
C GLY A 276 10.41 -27.79 27.42
N ALA A 277 10.77 -27.79 28.67
CA ALA A 277 11.48 -26.72 29.37
C ALA A 277 12.86 -26.48 28.72
N SER A 278 12.88 -25.84 27.55
CA SER A 278 14.12 -25.30 27.02
C SER A 278 14.37 -23.93 27.63
N THR A 279 15.44 -23.84 28.34
CA THR A 279 15.76 -22.80 29.29
C THR A 279 16.21 -21.48 28.69
N ASN A 280 16.17 -21.28 27.38
CA ASN A 280 16.35 -19.95 26.78
C ASN A 280 16.04 -19.89 25.28
N PRO A 281 14.82 -19.54 24.89
CA PRO A 281 14.47 -19.42 23.48
C PRO A 281 15.07 -18.19 22.76
N CYS A 282 15.83 -17.36 23.48
CA CYS A 282 16.24 -16.03 22.98
C CYS A 282 17.74 -15.91 22.65
N THR A 283 18.49 -16.99 22.61
CA THR A 283 19.97 -16.93 22.55
C THR A 283 20.59 -17.05 21.17
N THR A 284 19.85 -17.08 20.09
CA THR A 284 20.45 -17.15 18.75
C THR A 284 20.67 -15.77 18.16
N GLN A 285 21.92 -15.50 17.85
CA GLN A 285 22.45 -14.19 17.42
C GLN A 285 22.34 -13.94 15.91
N VAL A 286 21.53 -14.68 15.19
CA VAL A 286 21.41 -14.46 13.75
C VAL A 286 20.28 -13.46 13.49
N LYS A 287 20.63 -12.31 12.92
CA LYS A 287 19.72 -11.21 12.64
C LYS A 287 19.33 -11.23 11.18
N ASP A 288 18.06 -11.43 10.90
CA ASP A 288 17.53 -11.16 9.56
C ASP A 288 17.69 -9.68 9.25
N TYR A 289 18.08 -9.36 8.04
CA TYR A 289 18.21 -7.98 7.60
C TYR A 289 17.70 -7.78 6.18
N GLY A 290 17.35 -6.54 5.86
CA GLY A 290 17.01 -6.10 4.53
C GLY A 290 17.56 -4.70 4.27
N ASP A 291 18.57 -4.62 3.43
CA ASP A 291 19.19 -3.35 3.05
C ASP A 291 18.69 -2.93 1.67
N HIS A 292 18.48 -1.62 1.50
CA HIS A 292 18.03 -1.05 0.24
C HIS A 292 18.87 0.19 -0.12
N ASP A 293 19.47 0.16 -1.29
CA ASP A 293 20.09 1.32 -1.91
C ASP A 293 19.29 1.69 -3.16
N ARG A 294 18.87 2.96 -3.27
CA ARG A 294 18.10 3.46 -4.41
C ARG A 294 18.67 4.75 -4.93
N ARG A 295 18.78 4.86 -6.24
CA ARG A 295 19.20 6.07 -6.95
C ARG A 295 18.23 6.38 -8.07
N SER A 296 17.97 7.64 -8.30
CA SER A 296 17.15 8.04 -9.44
C SER A 296 17.59 9.38 -10.01
N VAL A 297 17.46 9.48 -11.33
CA VAL A 297 17.55 10.74 -12.06
C VAL A 297 16.30 10.84 -12.92
N LEU A 298 15.49 11.85 -12.66
CA LEU A 298 14.22 12.07 -13.36
C LEU A 298 14.23 13.48 -13.91
N ALA A 299 13.90 13.65 -15.19
CA ALA A 299 13.77 14.95 -15.81
C ALA A 299 12.39 15.12 -16.43
N GLY A 300 11.80 16.29 -16.30
CA GLY A 300 10.53 16.66 -16.90
C GLY A 300 10.62 17.99 -17.62
N ALA A 301 9.90 18.10 -18.72
CA ALA A 301 9.71 19.32 -19.47
C ALA A 301 8.23 19.53 -19.74
N ASN A 302 7.72 20.73 -19.48
CA ASN A 302 6.41 21.16 -19.90
C ASN A 302 6.61 22.36 -20.85
N TYR A 303 6.25 22.18 -22.10
CA TYR A 303 6.35 23.19 -23.13
C TYR A 303 4.99 23.66 -23.58
N GLN A 304 4.71 24.95 -23.44
CA GLN A 304 3.45 25.58 -23.85
C GLN A 304 3.51 25.92 -25.34
N LEU A 305 2.78 25.13 -26.16
CA LEU A 305 2.69 25.35 -27.60
C LEU A 305 1.77 26.52 -27.93
N SER A 306 0.72 26.72 -27.13
CA SER A 306 -0.25 27.82 -27.25
C SER A 306 -0.87 28.08 -25.87
N ASP A 307 -1.72 29.09 -25.75
CA ASP A 307 -2.43 29.39 -24.49
C ASP A 307 -3.28 28.22 -23.99
N THR A 308 -3.66 27.30 -24.88
CA THR A 308 -4.56 26.17 -24.60
C THR A 308 -3.89 24.81 -24.77
N THR A 309 -2.66 24.74 -25.25
CA THR A 309 -1.99 23.47 -25.55
C THR A 309 -0.60 23.41 -24.96
N ASN A 310 -0.33 22.37 -24.20
CA ASN A 310 1.02 22.07 -23.71
C ASN A 310 1.44 20.63 -23.99
N VAL A 311 2.76 20.44 -24.10
CA VAL A 311 3.41 19.14 -24.27
C VAL A 311 4.24 18.85 -23.03
N ILE A 312 3.98 17.73 -22.39
CA ILE A 312 4.70 17.27 -21.22
C ILE A 312 5.52 16.05 -21.61
N THR A 313 6.81 16.10 -21.32
CA THR A 313 7.72 14.97 -21.51
C THR A 313 8.41 14.65 -20.19
N ASN A 314 8.42 13.38 -19.80
CA ASN A 314 9.22 12.90 -18.68
C ASN A 314 10.16 11.80 -19.15
N ILE A 315 11.39 11.84 -18.68
CA ILE A 315 12.39 10.78 -18.85
C ILE A 315 12.99 10.49 -17.49
N GLY A 316 13.37 9.26 -17.25
CA GLY A 316 13.96 8.91 -15.98
C GLY A 316 14.66 7.57 -15.97
N HIS A 317 15.65 7.49 -15.09
CA HIS A 317 16.35 6.26 -14.75
C HIS A 317 16.27 6.05 -13.23
N ARG A 318 15.95 4.83 -12.82
CA ARG A 318 15.96 4.41 -11.41
C ARG A 318 16.76 3.13 -11.29
N ALA A 319 17.66 3.08 -10.32
CA ALA A 319 18.41 1.90 -9.94
C ALA A 319 18.10 1.54 -8.48
N LYS A 320 17.84 0.26 -8.22
CA LYS A 320 17.64 -0.30 -6.90
C LYS A 320 18.56 -1.50 -6.69
N GLU A 321 19.29 -1.51 -5.59
CA GLU A 321 19.93 -2.71 -5.06
C GLU A 321 19.27 -3.08 -3.73
N GLN A 322 18.85 -4.31 -3.61
CA GLN A 322 18.31 -4.87 -2.38
C GLN A 322 19.16 -6.05 -1.97
N ARG A 323 19.60 -6.05 -0.71
CA ARG A 323 20.28 -7.18 -0.08
C ARG A 323 19.45 -7.65 1.09
N TYR A 324 19.29 -8.95 1.22
CA TYR A 324 18.62 -9.51 2.37
C TYR A 324 19.30 -10.77 2.87
N PHE A 325 19.09 -11.02 4.14
CA PHE A 325 19.43 -12.26 4.77
C PHE A 325 18.22 -12.73 5.57
N SER A 326 17.87 -14.00 5.44
CA SER A 326 16.83 -14.64 6.23
C SER A 326 17.37 -15.95 6.80
N ALA A 327 17.44 -16.05 8.12
CA ALA A 327 17.81 -17.26 8.81
C ALA A 327 16.63 -18.23 8.84
N SER A 328 16.82 -19.41 8.25
CA SER A 328 15.86 -20.50 8.35
C SER A 328 16.42 -21.58 9.28
N ASN A 329 15.84 -21.69 10.47
CA ASN A 329 16.26 -22.71 11.41
C ASN A 329 15.25 -23.84 11.48
N THR A 330 15.59 -24.96 10.85
CA THR A 330 14.75 -26.16 10.85
C THR A 330 15.33 -27.30 11.68
N ASN A 331 16.52 -27.16 12.27
CA ASN A 331 17.04 -28.30 13.02
C ASN A 331 18.06 -27.94 14.11
N THR A 332 17.79 -28.37 15.34
CA THR A 332 18.60 -28.14 16.55
C THR A 332 19.80 -29.06 16.68
N THR A 333 20.02 -30.00 15.79
CA THR A 333 21.05 -31.05 15.96
C THR A 333 22.22 -30.96 14.98
N ASN A 334 22.17 -30.18 13.96
CA ASN A 334 23.29 -29.99 13.04
C ASN A 334 23.59 -28.48 12.83
N SER A 335 24.79 -28.12 13.21
CA SER A 335 25.34 -26.76 13.17
C SER A 335 25.60 -26.21 11.76
N SER A 336 25.18 -26.87 10.73
CA SER A 336 25.18 -26.37 9.35
C SER A 336 23.73 -26.07 8.96
N SER A 337 23.28 -24.84 9.16
CA SER A 337 21.97 -24.38 8.70
C SER A 337 21.95 -24.37 7.18
N GLN A 338 21.53 -25.47 6.58
CA GLN A 338 21.38 -25.60 5.13
C GLN A 338 20.29 -24.70 4.52
N TYR A 339 19.67 -23.83 5.32
CA TYR A 339 18.46 -23.12 4.95
C TYR A 339 18.53 -21.59 5.11
N ASP A 340 19.66 -21.04 5.53
CA ASP A 340 19.86 -19.60 5.55
C ASP A 340 19.86 -19.08 4.10
N GLU A 341 19.06 -18.07 3.81
CA GLU A 341 18.98 -17.48 2.48
C GLU A 341 19.61 -16.10 2.46
N HIS A 342 20.56 -15.90 1.56
CA HIS A 342 21.09 -14.59 1.19
C HIS A 342 20.61 -14.25 -0.21
N GLY A 343 20.15 -13.04 -0.39
CA GLY A 343 19.74 -12.57 -1.71
C GLY A 343 20.28 -11.19 -2.02
N VAL A 344 20.61 -10.98 -3.30
CA VAL A 344 20.89 -9.67 -3.86
C VAL A 344 20.05 -9.51 -5.11
N THR A 345 19.22 -8.47 -5.13
CA THR A 345 18.41 -8.09 -6.27
C THR A 345 18.83 -6.72 -6.78
N ASN A 346 19.10 -6.62 -8.06
CA ASN A 346 19.32 -5.36 -8.76
C ASN A 346 18.17 -5.15 -9.74
N LEU A 347 17.60 -3.96 -9.73
CA LEU A 347 16.54 -3.55 -10.63
C LEU A 347 16.87 -2.17 -11.19
N ASP A 348 17.06 -2.11 -12.50
CA ASP A 348 17.23 -0.89 -13.25
C ASP A 348 15.97 -0.62 -14.06
N THR A 349 15.44 0.60 -14.03
CA THR A 349 14.21 0.97 -14.73
C THR A 349 14.40 2.27 -15.47
N ASP A 350 14.19 2.24 -16.78
CA ASP A 350 14.14 3.40 -17.66
C ASP A 350 12.68 3.70 -18.01
N LEU A 351 12.32 4.99 -18.00
CA LEU A 351 10.97 5.44 -18.31
C LEU A 351 10.98 6.66 -19.23
N VAL A 352 10.04 6.68 -20.15
CA VAL A 352 9.75 7.84 -21.01
C VAL A 352 8.24 8.01 -21.07
N SER A 353 7.75 9.22 -20.87
CA SER A 353 6.36 9.56 -21.15
C SER A 353 6.23 10.85 -21.94
N LEU A 354 5.30 10.87 -22.88
CA LEU A 354 4.93 12.02 -23.66
C LEU A 354 3.44 12.26 -23.53
N ARG A 355 3.01 13.47 -23.23
CA ARG A 355 1.61 13.86 -23.10
C ARG A 355 1.36 15.17 -23.82
N ILE A 356 0.23 15.27 -24.50
CA ILE A 356 -0.28 16.48 -25.11
C ILE A 356 -1.61 16.78 -24.42
N ASN A 357 -1.65 17.90 -23.71
CA ASN A 357 -2.86 18.42 -23.10
C ASN A 357 -3.37 19.59 -23.91
N HIS A 358 -4.68 19.58 -24.17
CA HIS A 358 -5.36 20.69 -24.83
C HIS A 358 -6.61 21.05 -24.02
N SER A 359 -6.78 22.33 -23.71
CA SER A 359 -7.86 22.83 -22.84
C SER A 359 -8.83 23.79 -23.54
N ASP A 360 -8.91 23.79 -24.87
CA ASP A 360 -9.82 24.67 -25.60
C ASP A 360 -11.17 23.98 -25.86
N PHE A 361 -12.24 24.76 -25.75
CA PHE A 361 -13.61 24.33 -26.07
C PHE A 361 -13.86 24.55 -27.55
N ILE A 362 -13.34 23.70 -28.43
CA ILE A 362 -13.64 23.72 -29.84
C ILE A 362 -15.11 23.32 -30.03
N ASN A 363 -15.99 24.31 -30.21
CA ASN A 363 -17.39 24.13 -30.54
C ASN A 363 -18.21 23.22 -29.62
N SER A 364 -18.09 23.34 -28.30
CA SER A 364 -18.92 22.64 -27.32
C SER A 364 -18.85 21.09 -27.35
N PHE A 365 -18.12 20.51 -28.28
CA PHE A 365 -18.12 19.06 -28.48
C PHE A 365 -16.78 18.35 -28.13
N LEU A 366 -15.67 19.06 -28.16
CA LEU A 366 -14.35 18.56 -27.80
C LEU A 366 -13.81 19.40 -26.61
N GLY A 367 -14.16 19.07 -25.38
CA GLY A 367 -13.62 19.73 -24.21
C GLY A 367 -12.08 19.60 -24.09
N SER A 368 -11.55 19.59 -22.91
CA SER A 368 -10.12 19.33 -22.72
C SER A 368 -9.79 17.87 -23.03
N PHE A 369 -8.66 17.62 -23.68
CA PHE A 369 -8.16 16.27 -23.90
C PHE A 369 -6.70 16.14 -23.51
N ASN A 370 -6.34 14.94 -23.09
CA ASN A 370 -4.98 14.51 -22.80
C ASN A 370 -4.71 13.24 -23.61
N ILE A 371 -3.75 13.28 -24.50
CA ILE A 371 -3.29 12.12 -25.26
C ILE A 371 -1.86 11.85 -24.84
N GLY A 372 -1.52 10.60 -24.59
CA GLY A 372 -0.16 10.26 -24.16
C GLY A 372 0.34 8.91 -24.64
N PHE A 373 1.66 8.79 -24.53
CA PHE A 373 2.42 7.58 -24.78
C PHE A 373 3.37 7.36 -23.61
N ASP A 374 3.40 6.13 -23.10
CA ASP A 374 4.32 5.71 -22.04
C ASP A 374 5.18 4.55 -22.55
N PHE A 375 6.46 4.60 -22.22
CA PHE A 375 7.41 3.54 -22.41
C PHE A 375 8.16 3.30 -21.10
N GLN A 376 8.27 2.06 -20.69
CA GLN A 376 9.06 1.63 -19.54
C GLN A 376 9.80 0.35 -19.88
N GLU A 377 11.09 0.32 -19.59
CA GLU A 377 11.93 -0.87 -19.66
C GLU A 377 12.56 -1.11 -18.29
N SER A 378 12.57 -2.35 -17.85
CA SER A 378 13.15 -2.73 -16.56
C SER A 378 13.98 -3.99 -16.68
N ASP A 379 15.20 -3.94 -16.16
CA ASP A 379 16.13 -5.06 -16.03
C ASP A 379 16.15 -5.53 -14.57
N TYR A 380 15.76 -6.78 -14.35
CA TYR A 380 15.73 -7.42 -13.04
C TYR A 380 16.78 -8.53 -12.99
N LYS A 381 17.67 -8.45 -11.99
CA LYS A 381 18.71 -9.47 -11.76
C LYS A 381 18.72 -9.85 -10.29
N THR A 382 18.42 -11.10 -10.00
CA THR A 382 18.53 -11.61 -8.62
C THR A 382 19.45 -12.81 -8.55
N LYS A 383 20.22 -12.88 -7.49
CA LYS A 383 21.04 -14.02 -7.12
C LYS A 383 20.75 -14.41 -5.68
N LYS A 384 20.60 -15.70 -5.43
CA LYS A 384 20.32 -16.25 -4.13
C LYS A 384 21.30 -17.36 -3.79
N SER A 385 21.72 -17.38 -2.53
CA SER A 385 22.43 -18.53 -1.94
C SER A 385 21.58 -19.14 -0.85
N GLN A 386 21.79 -20.40 -0.58
CA GLN A 386 21.30 -21.05 0.63
C GLN A 386 22.44 -21.88 1.24
N GLY A 387 22.64 -21.71 2.55
CA GLY A 387 23.71 -22.35 3.30
C GLY A 387 24.82 -21.39 3.73
N ASN A 388 25.59 -21.83 4.72
CA ASN A 388 26.68 -21.07 5.31
C ASN A 388 27.87 -20.95 4.35
N GLY A 389 27.85 -19.94 3.48
CA GLY A 389 29.05 -19.53 2.75
C GLY A 389 29.31 -20.20 1.39
N ASP A 390 28.40 -20.99 0.87
CA ASP A 390 28.61 -21.78 -0.37
C ASP A 390 28.50 -20.96 -1.68
N GLY A 391 28.37 -19.63 -1.59
CA GLY A 391 28.19 -18.81 -2.78
C GLY A 391 26.75 -18.76 -3.28
N TYR A 392 26.52 -18.02 -4.36
CA TYR A 392 25.20 -17.93 -4.97
C TYR A 392 24.95 -19.12 -5.91
N GLY A 393 23.82 -19.79 -5.76
CA GLY A 393 23.48 -20.96 -6.54
C GLY A 393 22.23 -20.85 -7.41
N GLN A 394 21.41 -19.80 -7.22
CA GLN A 394 20.28 -19.47 -8.10
C GLN A 394 20.50 -18.08 -8.69
N PHE A 395 20.30 -17.97 -9.99
CA PHE A 395 20.42 -16.71 -10.73
C PHE A 395 19.21 -16.54 -11.62
N VAL A 396 18.55 -15.38 -11.52
CA VAL A 396 17.47 -14.99 -12.40
C VAL A 396 17.82 -13.68 -13.06
N ASN A 397 17.82 -13.66 -14.40
CA ASN A 397 17.89 -12.45 -15.19
C ASN A 397 16.58 -12.32 -15.96
N ALA A 398 15.93 -11.18 -15.81
CA ALA A 398 14.67 -10.93 -16.46
C ALA A 398 14.57 -9.50 -16.94
N SER A 399 13.82 -9.27 -18.01
CA SER A 399 13.47 -7.93 -18.48
C SER A 399 11.98 -7.83 -18.72
N GLN A 400 11.45 -6.64 -18.50
CA GLN A 400 10.07 -6.27 -18.79
C GLN A 400 10.05 -4.97 -19.57
N GLU A 401 9.41 -4.97 -20.73
CA GLU A 401 9.17 -3.79 -21.55
C GLU A 401 7.67 -3.52 -21.65
N SER A 402 7.22 -2.30 -21.27
CA SER A 402 5.83 -1.87 -21.40
C SER A 402 5.71 -0.67 -22.32
N LYS A 403 4.75 -0.73 -23.25
CA LYS A 403 4.41 0.33 -24.21
C LYS A 403 2.93 0.60 -24.13
N ALA A 404 2.56 1.86 -23.96
CA ALA A 404 1.17 2.26 -23.86
C ALA A 404 0.84 3.50 -24.66
N ALA A 405 -0.41 3.55 -25.12
CA ALA A 405 -1.04 4.75 -25.66
C ALA A 405 -2.36 4.98 -24.93
N PHE A 406 -2.67 6.22 -24.62
CA PHE A 406 -3.91 6.58 -23.94
C PHE A 406 -4.48 7.91 -24.42
N MET A 407 -5.77 8.06 -24.21
CA MET A 407 -6.52 9.30 -24.42
C MET A 407 -7.49 9.48 -23.26
N GLN A 408 -7.55 10.69 -22.71
CA GLN A 408 -8.54 11.12 -21.74
C GLN A 408 -9.19 12.40 -22.27
N ASN A 409 -10.51 12.43 -22.30
CA ASN A 409 -11.29 13.61 -22.72
C ASN A 409 -12.23 14.04 -21.61
N THR A 410 -12.42 15.35 -21.45
CA THR A 410 -13.36 15.94 -20.50
C THR A 410 -14.20 16.99 -21.23
N ILE A 411 -15.50 16.84 -21.22
CA ILE A 411 -16.48 17.74 -21.84
C ILE A 411 -17.20 18.48 -20.73
N ASN A 412 -17.06 19.79 -20.71
CA ASN A 412 -17.83 20.65 -19.81
C ASN A 412 -19.11 21.11 -20.51
N LEU A 413 -20.25 20.90 -19.87
CA LEU A 413 -21.57 21.27 -20.32
C LEU A 413 -22.15 22.33 -19.36
N PRO A 414 -21.72 23.61 -19.45
CA PRO A 414 -22.06 24.63 -18.46
C PRO A 414 -23.57 24.93 -18.40
N GLU A 415 -24.30 24.88 -19.50
CA GLU A 415 -25.76 25.06 -19.51
C GLU A 415 -26.51 23.94 -18.76
N GLN A 416 -25.95 22.74 -18.70
CA GLN A 416 -26.48 21.59 -17.99
C GLN A 416 -25.85 21.40 -16.59
N ASN A 417 -24.99 22.31 -16.18
CA ASN A 417 -24.20 22.17 -14.93
C ASN A 417 -23.53 20.80 -14.80
N SER A 418 -22.99 20.27 -15.88
CA SER A 418 -22.48 18.90 -15.94
C SER A 418 -21.11 18.84 -16.58
N VAL A 419 -20.32 17.86 -16.14
CA VAL A 419 -19.02 17.50 -16.72
C VAL A 419 -19.05 16.01 -17.03
N ILE A 420 -18.62 15.65 -18.24
CA ILE A 420 -18.51 14.26 -18.67
C ILE A 420 -17.04 13.96 -18.94
N SER A 421 -16.55 12.82 -18.52
CA SER A 421 -15.21 12.35 -18.87
C SER A 421 -15.25 10.98 -19.52
N PHE A 422 -14.31 10.76 -20.44
CA PHE A 422 -14.11 9.50 -21.12
C PHE A 422 -12.61 9.25 -21.29
N GLY A 423 -12.14 8.07 -20.96
CA GLY A 423 -10.74 7.67 -21.10
C GLY A 423 -10.59 6.27 -21.66
N LEU A 424 -9.54 6.07 -22.44
CA LEU A 424 -9.13 4.79 -22.98
C LEU A 424 -7.61 4.66 -22.95
N ARG A 425 -7.12 3.49 -22.54
CA ARG A 425 -5.70 3.09 -22.62
C ARG A 425 -5.58 1.72 -23.22
N THR A 426 -4.56 1.52 -24.02
CA THR A 426 -4.04 0.22 -24.42
C THR A 426 -2.58 0.12 -24.01
N GLU A 427 -2.19 -1.03 -23.47
CA GLU A 427 -0.84 -1.29 -22.96
C GLU A 427 -0.41 -2.68 -23.36
N ARG A 428 0.80 -2.80 -23.88
CA ARG A 428 1.45 -4.07 -24.16
C ARG A 428 2.68 -4.21 -23.29
N THR A 429 2.80 -5.36 -22.61
CA THR A 429 3.96 -5.70 -21.78
C THR A 429 4.59 -6.98 -22.29
N ASP A 430 5.86 -6.89 -22.65
CA ASP A 430 6.68 -8.01 -23.12
C ASP A 430 7.66 -8.42 -22.00
N TYR A 431 7.80 -9.72 -21.77
CA TYR A 431 8.64 -10.30 -20.72
C TYR A 431 9.68 -11.26 -21.32
N ASN A 432 10.86 -11.22 -20.73
CA ASN A 432 11.91 -12.20 -20.99
C ASN A 432 12.53 -12.63 -19.66
N VAL A 433 12.53 -13.92 -19.35
CA VAL A 433 13.03 -14.46 -18.07
C VAL A 433 13.98 -15.62 -18.34
N ASN A 434 15.17 -15.56 -17.74
CA ASN A 434 16.17 -16.60 -17.77
C ASN A 434 16.57 -16.97 -16.34
N GLU A 435 16.41 -18.24 -15.97
CA GLU A 435 16.79 -18.78 -14.66
C GLU A 435 17.92 -19.81 -14.84
N ARG A 436 18.92 -19.73 -13.97
CA ARG A 436 20.05 -20.68 -13.94
C ARG A 436 20.35 -21.11 -12.51
N TYR A 437 20.81 -22.35 -12.38
CA TYR A 437 21.32 -22.91 -11.12
C TYR A 437 22.76 -23.34 -11.27
N ASP A 438 23.56 -23.08 -10.21
CA ASP A 438 24.88 -23.68 -10.05
C ASP A 438 24.71 -25.03 -9.33
N THR A 439 24.71 -26.11 -10.12
CA THR A 439 24.53 -27.48 -9.60
C THR A 439 25.76 -28.02 -8.88
N SER A 440 26.87 -27.31 -8.85
CA SER A 440 28.03 -27.67 -8.01
C SER A 440 27.76 -27.40 -6.52
N ILE A 441 26.80 -26.52 -6.21
CA ILE A 441 26.35 -26.22 -4.86
C ILE A 441 25.39 -27.32 -4.40
N SER A 442 25.68 -27.93 -3.26
CA SER A 442 24.99 -29.10 -2.71
C SER A 442 23.46 -29.00 -2.74
N LYS A 443 22.92 -27.84 -2.36
CA LYS A 443 21.47 -27.61 -2.38
C LYS A 443 20.86 -27.65 -3.77
N TYR A 444 21.58 -27.19 -4.79
CA TYR A 444 21.06 -27.04 -6.14
C TYR A 444 21.45 -28.20 -7.06
N GLN A 445 22.11 -29.27 -6.55
CA GLN A 445 22.58 -30.41 -7.33
C GLN A 445 21.49 -31.07 -8.17
N ASN A 446 20.26 -31.08 -7.66
CA ASN A 446 19.10 -31.66 -8.34
C ASN A 446 18.15 -30.59 -8.90
N SER A 447 18.55 -29.32 -8.91
CA SER A 447 17.73 -28.24 -9.42
C SER A 447 17.82 -28.22 -10.95
N THR A 448 16.67 -28.16 -11.58
CA THR A 448 16.58 -28.01 -13.03
C THR A 448 16.24 -26.55 -13.31
N ALA A 449 17.08 -25.89 -14.09
CA ALA A 449 16.78 -24.56 -14.58
C ALA A 449 15.49 -24.62 -15.41
N ARG A 450 14.63 -23.65 -15.20
CA ARG A 450 13.49 -23.45 -16.10
C ARG A 450 14.04 -22.96 -17.44
N SER A 451 13.41 -23.41 -18.53
CA SER A 451 13.78 -22.92 -19.86
C SER A 451 13.55 -21.42 -19.96
N ASP A 452 14.34 -20.77 -20.81
CA ASP A 452 14.12 -19.37 -21.16
C ASP A 452 12.66 -19.15 -21.56
N PHE A 453 12.06 -18.12 -20.98
CA PHE A 453 10.65 -17.84 -21.13
C PHE A 453 10.46 -16.42 -21.68
N THR A 454 9.68 -16.31 -22.74
CA THR A 454 9.22 -15.03 -23.28
C THR A 454 7.71 -15.04 -23.34
N ASP A 455 7.09 -13.95 -22.94
CA ASP A 455 5.64 -13.79 -22.97
C ASP A 455 5.27 -12.35 -23.30
N SER A 456 4.03 -12.14 -23.71
CA SER A 456 3.51 -10.84 -24.11
C SER A 456 2.04 -10.75 -23.74
N MET A 457 1.69 -9.70 -23.01
CA MET A 457 0.31 -9.39 -22.61
C MET A 457 -0.13 -8.08 -23.20
N SER A 458 -1.41 -8.00 -23.59
CA SER A 458 -2.03 -6.76 -24.11
C SER A 458 -3.28 -6.44 -23.31
N ASN A 459 -3.27 -5.31 -22.65
CA ASN A 459 -4.29 -4.89 -21.71
C ASN A 459 -4.97 -3.59 -22.18
N ARG A 460 -6.18 -3.37 -21.66
CA ARG A 460 -6.90 -2.12 -21.85
C ARG A 460 -7.46 -1.60 -20.53
N ALA A 461 -7.58 -0.30 -20.42
CA ALA A 461 -8.35 0.37 -19.39
C ALA A 461 -9.32 1.34 -20.03
N LEU A 462 -10.48 1.51 -19.39
CA LEU A 462 -11.53 2.41 -19.84
C LEU A 462 -12.11 3.12 -18.63
N ASN A 463 -12.45 4.41 -18.76
CA ASN A 463 -13.31 5.08 -17.82
C ASN A 463 -14.39 5.89 -18.54
N PHE A 464 -15.52 6.01 -17.89
CA PHE A 464 -16.59 6.93 -18.23
C PHE A 464 -17.13 7.52 -16.94
N GLY A 465 -17.17 8.84 -16.83
CA GLY A 465 -17.63 9.52 -15.64
C GLY A 465 -18.51 10.72 -15.94
N VAL A 466 -19.42 11.00 -15.03
CA VAL A 466 -20.32 12.16 -15.10
C VAL A 466 -20.35 12.82 -13.73
N GLU A 467 -20.24 14.15 -13.72
CA GLU A 467 -20.54 14.99 -12.57
C GLU A 467 -21.67 15.94 -12.93
N HIS A 468 -22.61 16.11 -12.01
CA HIS A 468 -23.72 17.04 -12.18
C HIS A 468 -23.87 17.90 -10.93
N LYS A 469 -23.84 19.21 -11.11
CA LYS A 469 -24.01 20.20 -10.05
C LYS A 469 -25.50 20.44 -9.81
N LEU A 470 -26.05 19.77 -8.80
CA LEU A 470 -27.45 19.91 -8.39
C LEU A 470 -27.75 21.27 -7.75
N GLN A 471 -26.78 21.76 -6.94
CA GLN A 471 -26.80 23.04 -6.24
C GLN A 471 -25.39 23.63 -6.25
N PRO A 472 -25.21 24.93 -6.00
CA PRO A 472 -23.88 25.55 -5.95
C PRO A 472 -22.87 24.80 -5.07
N ASN A 473 -23.34 24.14 -4.03
CA ASN A 473 -22.55 23.42 -3.02
C ASN A 473 -22.79 21.91 -3.02
N LEU A 474 -23.50 21.34 -4.00
CA LEU A 474 -23.81 19.92 -4.09
C LEU A 474 -23.58 19.39 -5.50
N ILE A 475 -22.60 18.51 -5.64
CA ILE A 475 -22.30 17.77 -6.84
C ILE A 475 -22.66 16.31 -6.63
N VAL A 476 -23.36 15.69 -7.57
CA VAL A 476 -23.54 14.24 -7.65
C VAL A 476 -22.68 13.71 -8.79
N PHE A 477 -22.13 12.52 -8.61
CA PHE A 477 -21.27 11.93 -9.61
C PHE A 477 -21.52 10.44 -9.79
N GLY A 478 -21.15 9.93 -10.95
CA GLY A 478 -21.13 8.51 -11.22
C GLY A 478 -20.07 8.14 -12.22
N LYS A 479 -19.51 6.94 -12.09
CA LYS A 479 -18.49 6.43 -13.01
C LYS A 479 -18.65 4.95 -13.28
N TYR A 480 -18.10 4.56 -14.42
CA TYR A 480 -17.73 3.21 -14.80
C TYR A 480 -16.23 3.16 -15.12
N ALA A 481 -15.51 2.16 -14.64
CA ALA A 481 -14.09 1.98 -14.94
C ALA A 481 -13.76 0.51 -15.18
N GLU A 482 -12.93 0.25 -16.20
CA GLU A 482 -12.20 -1.00 -16.41
C GLU A 482 -10.72 -0.74 -16.12
N ALA A 483 -10.10 -1.60 -15.33
CA ALA A 483 -8.70 -1.51 -14.98
C ALA A 483 -8.02 -2.88 -15.05
N PHE A 484 -6.69 -2.88 -15.08
CA PHE A 484 -5.90 -4.11 -15.18
C PHE A 484 -4.65 -4.06 -14.33
N ARG A 485 -4.11 -5.26 -14.08
CA ARG A 485 -2.79 -5.48 -13.51
C ARG A 485 -2.10 -6.61 -14.23
N THR A 486 -0.84 -6.40 -14.61
CA THR A 486 0.04 -7.45 -15.15
C THR A 486 0.76 -8.21 -14.02
N PRO A 487 1.08 -9.50 -14.20
CA PRO A 487 1.88 -10.25 -13.23
C PRO A 487 3.27 -9.63 -13.05
N ASP A 488 3.70 -9.52 -11.79
CA ASP A 488 5.06 -9.08 -11.46
C ASP A 488 6.10 -10.06 -11.95
N ILE A 489 7.33 -9.58 -12.19
CA ILE A 489 8.43 -10.40 -12.65
C ILE A 489 8.75 -11.55 -11.67
N ASP A 490 8.68 -11.26 -10.36
CA ASP A 490 8.90 -12.25 -9.30
C ASP A 490 7.78 -13.27 -9.20
N ALA A 491 6.54 -12.85 -9.46
CA ALA A 491 5.40 -13.74 -9.42
C ALA A 491 5.53 -14.83 -10.49
N ARG A 492 6.04 -14.48 -11.67
CA ARG A 492 6.29 -15.42 -12.76
C ARG A 492 7.34 -16.45 -12.44
N ASN A 493 8.35 -16.11 -11.65
CA ASN A 493 9.43 -17.03 -11.28
C ASN A 493 9.05 -18.10 -10.26
N LYS A 494 7.89 -17.98 -9.61
CA LYS A 494 7.47 -18.86 -8.52
C LYS A 494 6.19 -19.64 -8.81
N THR A 495 5.91 -19.93 -10.08
CA THR A 495 4.79 -20.80 -10.44
C THR A 495 5.14 -22.26 -10.24
N SER A 496 4.21 -23.06 -9.71
CA SER A 496 4.44 -24.44 -9.27
C SER A 496 4.59 -25.48 -10.39
N SER A 497 4.48 -25.07 -11.64
CA SER A 497 4.50 -26.04 -12.73
C SER A 497 5.89 -26.65 -12.91
N ALA A 498 6.03 -27.89 -12.52
CA ALA A 498 7.20 -28.72 -12.88
C ALA A 498 7.38 -28.87 -14.42
N THR A 499 6.40 -28.44 -15.20
CA THR A 499 6.38 -28.50 -16.67
C THR A 499 6.78 -27.18 -17.33
N GLY A 500 7.15 -26.13 -16.56
CA GLY A 500 7.70 -24.89 -17.13
C GLY A 500 6.68 -23.92 -17.72
N ASN A 501 5.39 -24.16 -17.60
CA ASN A 501 4.38 -23.22 -18.08
C ASN A 501 4.07 -22.18 -16.99
N PHE A 502 4.55 -20.96 -17.20
CA PHE A 502 4.22 -19.78 -16.41
C PHE A 502 2.87 -19.22 -16.86
N VAL A 503 1.79 -19.81 -16.39
CA VAL A 503 0.45 -19.43 -16.83
C VAL A 503 -0.19 -18.55 -15.77
N LEU A 504 0.36 -17.33 -15.59
CA LEU A 504 -0.37 -16.28 -14.91
C LEU A 504 -1.03 -15.38 -15.95
N GLU A 505 -2.34 -15.23 -15.81
CA GLU A 505 -3.13 -14.31 -16.62
C GLU A 505 -3.12 -12.92 -16.00
N GLU A 506 -3.41 -11.91 -16.79
CA GLU A 506 -3.63 -10.56 -16.29
C GLU A 506 -4.86 -10.49 -15.38
N GLN A 507 -4.75 -9.73 -14.32
CA GLN A 507 -5.88 -9.38 -13.51
C GLN A 507 -6.68 -8.26 -14.17
N THR A 508 -8.00 -8.37 -14.19
CA THR A 508 -8.92 -7.34 -14.69
C THR A 508 -9.97 -6.98 -13.66
N SER A 509 -10.49 -5.76 -13.73
CA SER A 509 -11.59 -5.30 -12.89
C SER A 509 -12.57 -4.44 -13.67
N GLU A 510 -13.83 -4.51 -13.26
CA GLU A 510 -14.93 -3.65 -13.69
C GLU A 510 -15.55 -3.01 -12.45
N GLU A 511 -15.70 -1.69 -12.44
CA GLU A 511 -16.20 -0.93 -11.28
C GLU A 511 -17.29 0.05 -11.68
N PHE A 512 -18.37 0.08 -10.88
CA PHE A 512 -19.39 1.11 -10.88
C PHE A 512 -19.35 1.87 -9.57
N GLU A 513 -19.40 3.20 -9.61
CA GLU A 513 -19.46 4.05 -8.43
C GLU A 513 -20.44 5.19 -8.64
N VAL A 514 -21.18 5.52 -7.58
CA VAL A 514 -22.00 6.73 -7.52
C VAL A 514 -21.79 7.41 -6.17
N GLY A 515 -21.81 8.73 -6.15
CA GLY A 515 -21.60 9.49 -4.94
C GLY A 515 -22.01 10.94 -5.03
N PHE A 516 -21.71 11.67 -4.00
CA PHE A 516 -21.91 13.11 -3.94
C PHE A 516 -20.80 13.82 -3.18
N LYS A 517 -20.57 15.08 -3.53
CA LYS A 517 -19.68 16.03 -2.83
C LYS A 517 -20.52 17.21 -2.38
N TYR A 518 -20.45 17.52 -1.09
CA TYR A 518 -21.12 18.67 -0.50
C TYR A 518 -20.10 19.54 0.19
N GLU A 519 -20.10 20.83 -0.11
CA GLU A 519 -19.20 21.81 0.47
C GLU A 519 -19.99 23.05 0.93
N ALA A 520 -19.90 23.35 2.21
CA ALA A 520 -20.42 24.57 2.83
C ALA A 520 -19.31 25.22 3.66
N ASN A 521 -19.56 26.39 4.22
CA ASN A 521 -18.53 27.11 5.00
C ASN A 521 -18.00 26.32 6.21
N ASP A 522 -18.85 25.48 6.78
CA ASP A 522 -18.60 24.72 8.01
C ASP A 522 -18.57 23.21 7.82
N LEU A 523 -18.96 22.69 6.67
CA LEU A 523 -19.04 21.24 6.40
C LEU A 523 -18.59 20.90 4.97
N ASN A 524 -17.57 20.06 4.87
CA ASN A 524 -17.22 19.34 3.66
C ASN A 524 -17.60 17.87 3.85
N LEU A 525 -18.31 17.28 2.91
CA LEU A 525 -18.73 15.89 2.96
C LEU A 525 -18.60 15.26 1.59
N ASN A 526 -17.85 14.17 1.50
CA ASN A 526 -17.73 13.34 0.30
C ASN A 526 -18.21 11.93 0.65
N ALA A 527 -19.15 11.39 -0.13
CA ALA A 527 -19.63 10.04 0.10
C ALA A 527 -19.87 9.32 -1.22
N SER A 528 -19.51 8.05 -1.30
CA SER A 528 -19.74 7.20 -2.47
C SER A 528 -20.03 5.75 -2.09
N ILE A 529 -20.82 5.09 -2.93
CA ILE A 529 -21.02 3.65 -2.92
C ILE A 529 -20.47 3.08 -4.22
N TYR A 530 -19.88 1.90 -4.14
CA TYR A 530 -19.28 1.25 -5.30
C TYR A 530 -19.53 -0.25 -5.31
N SER A 531 -19.45 -0.83 -6.51
CA SER A 531 -19.42 -2.26 -6.75
C SER A 531 -18.33 -2.57 -7.75
N MET A 532 -17.40 -3.46 -7.41
CA MET A 532 -16.25 -3.85 -8.22
C MET A 532 -16.19 -5.38 -8.35
N ASP A 533 -16.15 -5.86 -9.58
CA ASP A 533 -15.88 -7.26 -9.91
C ASP A 533 -14.43 -7.40 -10.40
N THR A 534 -13.66 -8.33 -9.84
CA THR A 534 -12.28 -8.61 -10.24
C THR A 534 -12.13 -10.07 -10.65
N LYS A 535 -11.29 -10.30 -11.66
CA LYS A 535 -10.93 -11.64 -12.16
C LYS A 535 -9.42 -11.79 -12.15
N ASN A 536 -8.96 -13.02 -11.92
CA ASN A 536 -7.55 -13.39 -12.02
C ASN A 536 -6.64 -12.59 -11.06
N GLU A 537 -7.07 -12.24 -9.86
CA GLU A 537 -6.18 -11.61 -8.89
C GLU A 537 -4.96 -12.48 -8.66
N ILE A 538 -3.78 -11.86 -8.75
CA ILE A 538 -2.51 -12.58 -8.67
C ILE A 538 -2.05 -12.61 -7.23
N ARG A 539 -1.79 -13.82 -6.71
CA ARG A 539 -1.40 -14.02 -5.33
C ARG A 539 -0.50 -15.25 -5.14
N TYR A 540 0.29 -15.20 -4.08
CA TYR A 540 1.00 -16.36 -3.58
C TYR A 540 0.09 -17.16 -2.63
N VAL A 541 -0.16 -18.41 -2.97
CA VAL A 541 -0.83 -19.39 -2.13
C VAL A 541 0.17 -20.52 -1.84
N PRO A 542 0.47 -20.83 -0.56
CA PRO A 542 1.57 -21.75 -0.22
C PRO A 542 1.52 -23.12 -0.90
N SER A 543 0.33 -23.66 -1.11
CA SER A 543 0.14 -24.96 -1.78
C SER A 543 0.20 -24.87 -3.31
N LEU A 544 0.00 -23.68 -3.89
CA LEU A 544 -0.11 -23.45 -5.33
C LEU A 544 0.98 -22.52 -5.88
N ASN A 545 1.79 -21.90 -5.01
CA ASN A 545 2.69 -20.79 -5.34
C ASN A 545 1.93 -19.56 -5.88
N ASN A 546 2.54 -18.78 -6.77
CA ASN A 546 1.82 -17.67 -7.39
C ASN A 546 0.75 -18.20 -8.33
N THR A 547 -0.47 -17.75 -8.16
CA THR A 547 -1.64 -18.20 -8.89
C THR A 547 -2.61 -17.06 -9.13
N ASN A 548 -3.47 -17.23 -10.14
CA ASN A 548 -4.65 -16.41 -10.32
C ASN A 548 -5.76 -16.92 -9.41
N LEU A 549 -6.34 -16.05 -8.62
CA LEU A 549 -7.47 -16.37 -7.76
C LEU A 549 -8.78 -16.41 -8.55
N ASP A 550 -9.74 -17.13 -7.98
CA ASP A 550 -11.13 -17.13 -8.44
C ASP A 550 -11.75 -15.72 -8.36
N PRO A 551 -12.81 -15.45 -9.14
CA PRO A 551 -13.42 -14.14 -9.20
C PRO A 551 -13.90 -13.61 -7.83
N ILE A 552 -13.63 -12.34 -7.57
CA ILE A 552 -13.97 -11.66 -6.32
C ILE A 552 -14.86 -10.45 -6.62
N LYS A 553 -15.90 -10.28 -5.81
CA LYS A 553 -16.74 -9.09 -5.80
C LYS A 553 -16.50 -8.26 -4.55
N ARG A 554 -16.49 -6.92 -4.73
CA ARG A 554 -16.36 -5.93 -3.67
C ARG A 554 -17.48 -4.91 -3.76
N ASP A 555 -18.31 -4.86 -2.74
CA ASP A 555 -19.33 -3.82 -2.58
C ASP A 555 -18.95 -2.94 -1.39
N GLY A 556 -18.96 -1.61 -1.54
CA GLY A 556 -18.50 -0.75 -0.47
C GLY A 556 -19.14 0.63 -0.41
N LEU A 557 -18.85 1.31 0.70
CA LEU A 557 -19.28 2.67 1.02
C LEU A 557 -18.09 3.41 1.62
N ASP A 558 -17.75 4.58 1.09
CA ASP A 558 -16.73 5.49 1.61
C ASP A 558 -17.36 6.83 1.96
N ILE A 559 -17.00 7.38 3.12
CA ILE A 559 -17.44 8.71 3.59
C ILE A 559 -16.23 9.41 4.19
N ASP A 560 -15.94 10.64 3.73
CA ASP A 560 -14.99 11.57 4.36
C ASP A 560 -15.73 12.86 4.72
N PHE A 561 -15.46 13.43 5.89
CA PHE A 561 -16.03 14.70 6.30
C PHE A 561 -15.04 15.58 7.07
N ASP A 562 -15.21 16.90 6.90
CA ASP A 562 -14.59 17.95 7.72
C ASP A 562 -15.68 18.89 8.20
N PHE A 563 -15.76 19.11 9.50
CA PHE A 563 -16.78 19.95 10.12
C PHE A 563 -16.15 21.00 11.07
N LYS A 564 -16.39 22.26 10.79
CA LYS A 564 -16.04 23.38 11.65
C LYS A 564 -17.22 23.72 12.58
N SER A 565 -17.11 23.35 13.85
CA SER A 565 -18.13 23.69 14.85
C SER A 565 -18.11 25.19 15.22
N ASN A 566 -16.92 25.78 15.23
CA ASN A 566 -16.69 27.22 15.43
C ASN A 566 -15.25 27.56 15.00
N GLU A 567 -14.83 28.82 15.18
CA GLU A 567 -13.50 29.29 14.78
C GLU A 567 -12.33 28.51 15.41
N ARG A 568 -12.55 27.83 16.54
CA ARG A 568 -11.50 27.13 17.32
C ARG A 568 -11.65 25.60 17.34
N LEU A 569 -12.81 25.09 16.99
CA LEU A 569 -13.09 23.66 17.12
C LEU A 569 -13.54 23.09 15.79
N SER A 570 -12.76 22.14 15.30
CA SER A 570 -13.09 21.37 14.10
C SER A 570 -13.03 19.85 14.36
N PHE A 571 -13.78 19.13 13.58
CA PHE A 571 -13.82 17.67 13.55
C PHE A 571 -13.58 17.22 12.12
N ASN A 572 -12.83 16.14 11.97
CA ASN A 572 -12.69 15.44 10.71
C ASN A 572 -12.92 13.96 10.92
N GLY A 573 -13.24 13.25 9.88
CA GLY A 573 -13.39 11.81 10.00
C GLY A 573 -13.60 11.13 8.67
N SER A 574 -13.41 9.84 8.72
CA SER A 574 -13.63 8.93 7.62
C SER A 574 -14.36 7.69 8.10
N PHE A 575 -15.18 7.11 7.24
CA PHE A 575 -15.83 5.82 7.44
C PHE A 575 -15.74 5.03 6.14
N SER A 576 -15.38 3.77 6.23
CA SER A 576 -15.38 2.86 5.10
C SER A 576 -16.01 1.52 5.50
N TYR A 577 -16.84 1.02 4.61
CA TYR A 577 -17.38 -0.33 4.64
C TYR A 577 -17.01 -1.03 3.33
N VAL A 578 -16.47 -2.24 3.41
CA VAL A 578 -16.19 -3.08 2.24
C VAL A 578 -16.54 -4.54 2.51
N ASP A 579 -17.42 -5.09 1.69
CA ASP A 579 -17.74 -6.53 1.65
C ASP A 579 -17.02 -7.15 0.43
N ALA A 580 -15.87 -7.77 0.66
CA ALA A 580 -15.04 -8.40 -0.36
C ALA A 580 -15.16 -9.92 -0.26
N ARG A 581 -15.70 -10.58 -1.31
CA ARG A 581 -15.98 -12.03 -1.29
C ARG A 581 -15.65 -12.69 -2.60
N PHE A 582 -15.17 -13.93 -2.50
CA PHE A 582 -15.12 -14.85 -3.64
C PHE A 582 -16.54 -15.14 -4.13
N THR A 583 -16.77 -15.05 -5.43
CA THR A 583 -18.08 -15.35 -6.04
C THR A 583 -18.20 -16.80 -6.47
N SER A 584 -17.08 -17.47 -6.69
CA SER A 584 -16.96 -18.86 -7.08
C SER A 584 -15.60 -19.41 -6.64
N GLY A 585 -15.33 -20.65 -7.01
CA GLY A 585 -14.03 -21.28 -6.84
C GLY A 585 -13.99 -22.35 -5.77
N SER A 586 -12.87 -23.04 -5.75
CA SER A 586 -12.58 -24.07 -4.75
C SER A 586 -11.07 -24.21 -4.55
N LEU A 587 -10.66 -24.48 -3.32
CA LEU A 587 -9.29 -24.78 -2.97
C LEU A 587 -9.19 -26.20 -2.43
N SER A 588 -8.30 -27.00 -3.04
CA SER A 588 -7.97 -28.34 -2.56
C SER A 588 -6.70 -28.26 -1.72
N LEU A 589 -6.80 -28.52 -0.43
CA LEU A 589 -5.65 -28.69 0.43
C LEU A 589 -5.03 -30.04 0.14
N GLY A 590 -3.78 -30.03 -0.31
CA GLY A 590 -3.05 -31.23 -0.72
C GLY A 590 -2.73 -32.19 0.43
N THR A 591 -2.25 -33.37 0.09
CA THR A 591 -1.94 -34.51 0.96
C THR A 591 -0.96 -34.26 2.12
N GLY A 592 -0.36 -33.08 2.25
CA GLY A 592 0.55 -32.71 3.34
C GLY A 592 -0.07 -32.83 4.73
N LEU A 593 -1.36 -32.56 4.88
CA LEU A 593 -2.09 -32.70 6.14
C LEU A 593 -2.20 -34.16 6.60
N ALA A 594 -2.41 -35.09 5.69
CA ALA A 594 -2.65 -36.49 6.00
C ALA A 594 -1.40 -37.21 6.54
N SER A 595 -0.23 -36.92 5.98
CA SER A 595 1.03 -37.54 6.42
C SER A 595 1.49 -37.05 7.81
N TYR A 596 1.07 -35.86 8.19
CA TYR A 596 1.43 -35.27 9.48
C TYR A 596 0.54 -35.77 10.64
N MET A 597 -0.69 -36.08 10.34
CA MET A 597 -1.67 -36.54 11.32
C MET A 597 -1.47 -38.00 11.75
N SER A 598 -0.72 -38.78 11.00
CA SER A 598 -0.51 -40.21 11.30
C SER A 598 0.41 -40.48 12.48
N GLY A 599 1.13 -39.48 13.01
CA GLY A 599 2.07 -39.64 14.10
C GLY A 599 1.71 -38.92 15.42
N GLU A 600 0.70 -38.05 15.42
CA GLU A 600 0.37 -37.20 16.57
C GLU A 600 -0.92 -37.68 17.29
N THR A 601 -0.86 -37.64 18.61
CA THR A 601 -1.99 -38.06 19.47
C THR A 601 -3.02 -36.97 19.73
N ARG A 602 -2.78 -35.76 19.27
CA ARG A 602 -3.70 -34.61 19.47
C ARG A 602 -3.76 -33.72 18.25
N ILE A 603 -4.93 -33.57 17.71
CA ILE A 603 -5.24 -32.67 16.60
C ILE A 603 -6.20 -31.61 17.15
N TYR A 604 -5.89 -30.36 16.94
CA TYR A 604 -6.75 -29.26 17.29
C TYR A 604 -7.54 -28.81 16.08
N TYR A 605 -8.84 -28.73 16.22
CA TYR A 605 -9.76 -28.31 15.20
C TYR A 605 -10.56 -27.11 15.72
N VAL A 606 -10.68 -26.06 14.93
CA VAL A 606 -11.40 -24.85 15.30
C VAL A 606 -12.66 -24.73 14.45
N THR A 607 -13.83 -24.73 15.09
CA THR A 607 -15.10 -24.35 14.47
C THR A 607 -15.69 -23.17 15.21
N GLY A 608 -15.81 -22.04 14.57
CA GLY A 608 -16.25 -20.81 15.22
C GLY A 608 -15.29 -20.37 16.34
N ASN A 609 -15.82 -19.91 17.46
CA ASN A 609 -15.02 -19.47 18.61
C ASN A 609 -14.62 -20.59 19.57
N GLN A 610 -14.67 -21.86 19.16
CA GLN A 610 -14.34 -22.97 20.02
C GLN A 610 -13.27 -23.86 19.42
N THR A 611 -12.27 -24.18 20.24
CA THR A 611 -11.17 -25.09 19.92
C THR A 611 -11.46 -26.46 20.49
N TYR A 612 -11.36 -27.48 19.68
CA TYR A 612 -11.56 -28.86 20.10
C TYR A 612 -10.24 -29.64 19.98
N ALA A 613 -9.87 -30.31 21.07
CA ALA A 613 -8.77 -31.28 21.04
C ALA A 613 -9.33 -32.64 20.62
N TYR A 614 -8.83 -33.19 19.54
CA TYR A 614 -9.22 -34.52 19.06
C TYR A 614 -8.32 -35.61 19.62
N ASN A 615 -8.94 -36.75 19.96
CA ASN A 615 -8.20 -37.99 20.14
C ASN A 615 -8.02 -38.71 18.80
N SER A 616 -7.12 -39.67 18.74
CA SER A 616 -6.76 -40.42 17.54
C SER A 616 -7.93 -41.08 16.79
N THR A 617 -9.05 -41.31 17.45
CA THR A 617 -10.22 -42.01 16.88
C THR A 617 -11.01 -41.07 15.94
N VAL A 618 -11.07 -39.78 16.25
CA VAL A 618 -11.80 -38.81 15.41
C VAL A 618 -10.95 -38.41 14.20
N ALA A 619 -9.62 -38.33 14.36
CA ALA A 619 -8.72 -38.14 13.25
C ALA A 619 -8.88 -39.20 12.16
N GLN A 620 -9.08 -40.48 12.52
CA GLN A 620 -9.33 -41.57 11.57
C GLN A 620 -10.63 -41.41 10.77
N THR A 621 -11.64 -40.74 11.30
CA THR A 621 -12.89 -40.49 10.57
C THR A 621 -12.72 -39.45 9.47
N TYR A 622 -11.80 -38.51 9.63
CA TYR A 622 -11.46 -37.51 8.61
C TYR A 622 -10.35 -37.95 7.67
N LEU A 623 -9.50 -38.88 8.08
CA LEU A 623 -8.34 -39.39 7.29
C LEU A 623 -8.72 -40.48 6.30
N GLY A 624 -9.99 -40.89 6.19
CA GLY A 624 -10.36 -42.09 5.44
C GLY A 624 -9.85 -43.38 6.12
N SER A 625 -10.44 -44.50 5.82
CA SER A 625 -10.13 -45.78 6.46
C SER A 625 -8.74 -46.33 6.20
N ASP A 626 -8.00 -45.75 5.27
CA ASP A 626 -6.65 -46.14 4.84
C ASP A 626 -5.53 -45.20 5.29
N GLY A 627 -5.86 -44.08 5.95
CA GLY A 627 -4.88 -43.14 6.51
C GLY A 627 -4.04 -42.36 5.47
N THR A 628 -4.36 -42.40 4.21
CA THR A 628 -3.43 -42.01 3.15
C THR A 628 -3.77 -40.75 2.37
N SER A 629 -4.97 -40.21 2.37
CA SER A 629 -5.21 -38.93 1.68
C SER A 629 -6.54 -38.28 2.02
N LEU A 630 -6.49 -37.11 2.64
CA LEU A 630 -7.58 -36.15 2.60
C LEU A 630 -7.28 -35.10 1.53
N ASN A 631 -7.80 -35.32 0.34
CA ASN A 631 -8.00 -34.23 -0.59
C ASN A 631 -9.32 -33.54 -0.20
N GLN A 632 -9.28 -32.66 0.79
CA GLN A 632 -10.47 -31.89 1.12
C GLN A 632 -10.51 -30.66 0.21
N THR A 633 -11.58 -30.55 -0.55
CA THR A 633 -11.86 -29.39 -1.39
C THR A 633 -12.85 -28.50 -0.67
N TYR A 634 -12.45 -27.27 -0.43
CA TYR A 634 -13.29 -26.23 0.17
C TYR A 634 -13.88 -25.35 -0.93
N SER A 635 -15.18 -25.07 -0.86
CA SER A 635 -15.78 -24.05 -1.71
C SER A 635 -15.36 -22.68 -1.21
N LEU A 636 -14.88 -21.81 -2.11
CA LEU A 636 -14.53 -20.43 -1.79
C LEU A 636 -15.75 -19.49 -1.95
N ALA A 637 -16.79 -19.90 -2.66
CA ALA A 637 -17.95 -19.06 -2.93
C ALA A 637 -18.60 -18.53 -1.63
N GLY A 638 -18.64 -17.22 -1.49
CA GLY A 638 -19.17 -16.52 -0.31
C GLY A 638 -18.14 -16.24 0.80
N ASN A 639 -16.94 -16.83 0.73
CA ASN A 639 -15.87 -16.57 1.69
C ASN A 639 -15.34 -15.16 1.55
N LYS A 640 -14.94 -14.54 2.65
CA LYS A 640 -14.34 -13.22 2.69
C LYS A 640 -12.88 -13.28 2.22
N VAL A 641 -12.43 -12.20 1.59
CA VAL A 641 -11.03 -12.03 1.21
C VAL A 641 -10.18 -11.81 2.47
N PRO A 642 -9.11 -12.59 2.68
CA PRO A 642 -8.21 -12.42 3.81
C PRO A 642 -7.61 -11.02 3.91
N LEU A 643 -7.33 -10.57 5.15
CA LEU A 643 -6.80 -9.25 5.51
C LEU A 643 -7.69 -8.05 5.15
N VAL A 644 -8.92 -8.25 4.75
CA VAL A 644 -9.89 -7.17 4.51
C VAL A 644 -10.78 -6.99 5.74
N ALA A 645 -10.66 -5.84 6.41
CA ALA A 645 -11.58 -5.44 7.47
C ALA A 645 -12.88 -4.90 6.85
N GLU A 646 -14.04 -5.37 7.28
CA GLU A 646 -15.32 -4.88 6.73
C GLU A 646 -15.58 -3.41 7.09
N ILE A 647 -15.23 -3.00 8.29
CA ILE A 647 -15.45 -1.63 8.77
C ILE A 647 -14.12 -1.03 9.22
N THR A 648 -13.83 0.17 8.72
CA THR A 648 -12.76 1.03 9.22
C THR A 648 -13.29 2.44 9.38
N TYR A 649 -12.90 3.13 10.43
CA TYR A 649 -13.19 4.56 10.55
C TYR A 649 -12.13 5.29 11.35
N SER A 650 -11.99 6.58 11.08
CA SER A 650 -11.19 7.49 11.88
C SER A 650 -12.00 8.73 12.27
N LEU A 651 -11.75 9.25 13.45
CA LEU A 651 -12.32 10.49 13.95
C LEU A 651 -11.21 11.35 14.51
N GLY A 652 -11.16 12.60 14.13
CA GLY A 652 -10.25 13.62 14.63
C GLY A 652 -10.99 14.81 15.21
N MET A 653 -10.46 15.35 16.28
CA MET A 653 -10.87 16.61 16.87
C MET A 653 -9.66 17.53 16.93
N GLU A 654 -9.79 18.74 16.46
CA GLU A 654 -8.79 19.78 16.51
C GLU A 654 -9.35 20.97 17.29
N TYR A 655 -8.60 21.43 18.29
CA TYR A 655 -8.96 22.56 19.12
C TYR A 655 -7.83 23.57 19.22
N GLU A 656 -8.08 24.79 18.77
CA GLU A 656 -7.16 25.91 18.93
C GLU A 656 -7.19 26.42 20.38
N LEU A 657 -6.21 26.01 21.18
CA LEU A 657 -6.06 26.43 22.57
C LEU A 657 -5.85 27.95 22.66
N ASN A 658 -5.06 28.46 21.74
CA ASN A 658 -4.84 29.89 21.50
C ASN A 658 -4.32 30.09 20.06
N ASN A 659 -4.01 31.31 19.65
CA ASN A 659 -3.54 31.62 18.30
C ASN A 659 -2.23 30.89 17.90
N ASP A 660 -1.46 30.42 18.88
CA ASP A 660 -0.13 29.84 18.69
C ASP A 660 -0.11 28.31 18.87
N ILE A 661 -1.12 27.72 19.49
CA ILE A 661 -1.11 26.28 19.87
C ILE A 661 -2.43 25.62 19.53
N THR A 662 -2.32 24.50 18.81
CA THR A 662 -3.44 23.61 18.46
C THR A 662 -3.24 22.24 19.13
N GLY A 663 -4.29 21.73 19.74
CA GLY A 663 -4.38 20.38 20.27
C GLY A 663 -5.19 19.50 19.32
N THR A 664 -4.71 18.30 19.06
CA THR A 664 -5.41 17.27 18.26
C THR A 664 -5.62 16.02 19.09
N LEU A 665 -6.80 15.43 18.97
CA LEU A 665 -7.12 14.09 19.47
C LEU A 665 -7.66 13.27 18.31
N GLY A 666 -7.08 12.11 18.07
CA GLY A 666 -7.47 11.19 17.00
C GLY A 666 -7.86 9.84 17.54
N MET A 667 -8.81 9.17 16.87
CA MET A 667 -9.17 7.79 17.10
C MET A 667 -9.23 7.06 15.75
N SER A 668 -8.75 5.84 15.70
CA SER A 668 -8.90 4.95 14.56
C SER A 668 -9.43 3.60 15.01
N PHE A 669 -10.34 3.03 14.24
CA PHE A 669 -10.89 1.70 14.42
C PHE A 669 -10.67 0.84 13.18
N VAL A 670 -10.29 -0.40 13.38
CA VAL A 670 -10.19 -1.42 12.34
C VAL A 670 -10.90 -2.68 12.84
N ASP A 671 -11.85 -3.17 12.05
CA ASP A 671 -12.65 -4.35 12.38
C ASP A 671 -11.84 -5.64 12.28
N GLU A 672 -12.40 -6.73 12.80
CA GLU A 672 -11.83 -8.06 12.69
C GLU A 672 -11.70 -8.50 11.21
N ARG A 673 -10.71 -9.34 10.92
CA ARG A 673 -10.46 -9.84 9.58
C ARG A 673 -9.74 -11.17 9.58
N PHE A 674 -9.94 -11.96 8.54
CA PHE A 674 -9.24 -13.23 8.38
C PHE A 674 -7.75 -13.00 8.17
N VAL A 675 -6.94 -13.93 8.65
CA VAL A 675 -5.47 -13.90 8.54
C VAL A 675 -5.03 -14.16 7.09
N SER A 676 -3.82 -13.76 6.77
CA SER A 676 -3.20 -14.06 5.47
C SER A 676 -3.17 -15.57 5.20
N ASN A 677 -3.43 -15.96 3.96
CA ASN A 677 -3.51 -17.35 3.49
C ASN A 677 -4.72 -18.18 4.00
N ASP A 678 -5.75 -17.55 4.53
CA ASP A 678 -6.98 -18.21 4.99
C ASP A 678 -8.16 -17.91 4.06
N GLN A 679 -8.12 -18.39 2.80
CA GLN A 679 -9.22 -18.27 1.85
C GLN A 679 -10.44 -19.07 2.26
N GLU A 680 -10.23 -20.14 3.00
CA GLU A 680 -11.27 -21.02 3.51
C GLU A 680 -12.06 -20.38 4.66
N ASN A 681 -11.53 -19.32 5.26
CA ASN A 681 -12.08 -18.65 6.44
C ASN A 681 -12.26 -19.59 7.63
N ILE A 682 -11.28 -20.43 7.88
CA ILE A 682 -11.32 -21.44 8.97
C ILE A 682 -10.39 -21.09 10.13
N GLU A 683 -9.42 -20.19 9.92
CA GLU A 683 -8.48 -19.78 10.96
C GLU A 683 -9.08 -18.69 11.87
N PRO A 684 -8.58 -18.52 13.09
CA PRO A 684 -8.98 -17.41 13.95
C PRO A 684 -8.67 -16.06 13.29
N VAL A 685 -9.58 -15.12 13.44
CA VAL A 685 -9.44 -13.77 12.87
C VAL A 685 -8.40 -12.93 13.62
N ILE A 686 -7.83 -11.95 12.95
CA ILE A 686 -7.15 -10.83 13.58
C ILE A 686 -8.22 -10.01 14.31
N PRO A 687 -8.11 -9.79 15.63
CA PRO A 687 -9.12 -9.06 16.40
C PRO A 687 -9.26 -7.59 15.93
N SER A 688 -10.44 -7.03 16.11
CA SER A 688 -10.65 -5.59 15.96
C SER A 688 -9.90 -4.80 17.04
N TYR A 689 -9.51 -3.57 16.72
CA TYR A 689 -8.80 -2.70 17.66
C TYR A 689 -9.17 -1.23 17.50
N TYR A 690 -8.92 -0.46 18.58
CA TYR A 690 -9.02 1.00 18.61
C TYR A 690 -7.66 1.59 18.99
N VAL A 691 -7.23 2.62 18.27
CA VAL A 691 -6.01 3.36 18.61
C VAL A 691 -6.37 4.83 18.79
N PHE A 692 -5.93 5.41 19.90
CA PHE A 692 -6.09 6.83 20.22
C PHE A 692 -4.75 7.53 20.19
N ASP A 693 -4.70 8.69 19.55
CA ASP A 693 -3.51 9.54 19.45
C ASP A 693 -3.84 10.94 19.98
N ALA A 694 -2.87 11.57 20.62
CA ALA A 694 -2.98 12.95 21.06
C ALA A 694 -1.73 13.76 20.69
N GLN A 695 -1.90 15.00 20.24
CA GLN A 695 -0.79 15.86 19.85
C GLN A 695 -1.08 17.32 20.22
N LEU A 696 -0.02 18.04 20.58
CA LEU A 696 0.02 19.49 20.64
C LEU A 696 1.01 19.98 19.58
N ALA A 697 0.65 21.02 18.87
CA ALA A 697 1.51 21.61 17.85
C ALA A 697 1.44 23.15 17.90
N SER A 698 2.56 23.79 17.61
CA SER A 698 2.59 25.23 17.40
C SER A 698 2.05 25.58 16.02
N ASN A 699 1.23 26.63 15.93
CA ASN A 699 0.79 27.21 14.68
C ASN A 699 1.98 27.83 13.94
N ALA A 700 2.10 27.56 12.64
CA ALA A 700 3.33 27.75 11.84
C ALA A 700 3.62 29.22 11.43
N SER A 701 3.18 30.21 12.17
CA SER A 701 3.38 31.63 11.82
C SER A 701 4.77 32.20 12.15
N ASN A 702 5.59 31.46 12.88
CA ASN A 702 6.88 31.92 13.40
C ASN A 702 8.06 31.14 12.83
N ARG A 703 9.28 31.70 12.98
CA ARG A 703 10.55 31.03 12.63
C ARG A 703 10.72 29.65 13.26
N TYR A 704 10.02 29.39 14.35
CA TYR A 704 10.05 28.13 15.09
C TYR A 704 8.71 27.45 15.04
N SER A 705 8.70 26.16 14.78
CA SER A 705 7.51 25.34 14.96
C SER A 705 7.90 24.05 15.68
N TRP A 706 6.98 23.57 16.52
CA TRP A 706 7.18 22.32 17.26
C TRP A 706 5.88 21.52 17.31
N SER A 707 6.03 20.23 17.48
CA SER A 707 4.92 19.35 17.85
C SER A 707 5.40 18.31 18.87
N ALA A 708 4.52 17.94 19.78
CA ALA A 708 4.75 16.87 20.75
C ALA A 708 3.50 16.00 20.83
N GLY A 709 3.65 14.70 20.83
CA GLY A 709 2.50 13.81 20.81
C GLY A 709 2.75 12.46 21.43
N VAL A 710 1.64 11.76 21.63
CA VAL A 710 1.57 10.39 22.10
C VAL A 710 0.74 9.60 21.10
N ASN A 711 1.35 8.60 20.49
CA ASN A 711 0.64 7.61 19.69
C ASN A 711 0.22 6.45 20.58
N ASN A 712 -0.90 5.83 20.27
CA ASN A 712 -1.48 4.74 21.05
C ASN A 712 -1.63 5.13 22.54
N LEU A 713 -2.34 6.20 22.79
CA LEU A 713 -2.49 6.83 24.11
C LEU A 713 -2.97 5.83 25.20
N LEU A 714 -3.85 4.90 24.84
CA LEU A 714 -4.42 3.92 25.75
C LEU A 714 -3.55 2.65 25.90
N ASN A 715 -2.44 2.59 25.18
CA ASN A 715 -1.50 1.45 25.19
C ASN A 715 -2.14 0.13 24.75
N GLU A 716 -2.95 0.20 23.68
CA GLU A 716 -3.54 -0.99 23.07
C GLU A 716 -2.44 -1.91 22.54
N LYS A 717 -2.57 -3.21 22.80
CA LYS A 717 -1.68 -4.25 22.28
C LYS A 717 -2.36 -4.93 21.11
N TYR A 718 -1.88 -4.66 19.91
CA TYR A 718 -2.55 -5.08 18.68
C TYR A 718 -1.56 -5.44 17.57
N TYR A 719 -2.08 -6.07 16.54
CA TYR A 719 -1.38 -6.38 15.30
C TYR A 719 -2.34 -6.21 14.12
N ASP A 720 -1.82 -5.78 12.98
CA ASP A 720 -2.59 -5.55 11.77
C ASP A 720 -2.33 -6.60 10.69
N PHE A 721 -1.32 -7.43 10.88
CA PHE A 721 -0.93 -8.48 9.96
C PHE A 721 -0.63 -9.78 10.72
N ALA A 722 -1.23 -10.85 10.24
CA ALA A 722 -0.97 -12.22 10.69
C ALA A 722 -1.06 -13.18 9.50
N VAL A 723 -0.24 -14.22 9.55
CA VAL A 723 -0.22 -15.30 8.56
C VAL A 723 -0.72 -16.56 9.23
N ALA A 724 -1.68 -17.24 8.63
CA ALA A 724 -2.01 -18.61 9.01
C ALA A 724 -0.73 -19.44 8.91
N SER A 725 -0.45 -20.23 9.92
CA SER A 725 0.66 -21.19 9.84
C SER A 725 0.27 -22.22 8.78
N THR A 726 0.70 -22.00 7.57
CA THR A 726 0.53 -22.95 6.45
C THR A 726 1.29 -24.23 6.67
N PHE A 727 2.16 -24.21 7.65
CA PHE A 727 2.82 -25.39 8.09
C PHE A 727 1.93 -26.10 9.13
N HIS A 728 0.93 -26.67 8.61
CA HIS A 728 0.53 -27.98 9.08
C HIS A 728 1.76 -28.91 9.29
N SER A 729 2.94 -28.56 8.80
CA SER A 729 4.20 -29.23 9.10
C SER A 729 4.56 -29.24 10.57
N ASP A 730 4.02 -28.35 11.37
CA ASP A 730 4.19 -28.35 12.81
C ASP A 730 3.02 -29.06 13.53
N GLY A 731 2.05 -29.62 12.80
CA GLY A 731 0.96 -30.42 13.35
C GLY A 731 -0.14 -29.67 14.08
N TYR A 732 -0.23 -28.34 13.94
CA TYR A 732 -1.15 -27.53 14.74
C TYR A 732 -1.97 -26.55 13.85
N LEU A 733 -3.29 -26.74 13.84
CA LEU A 733 -4.23 -25.74 13.38
C LEU A 733 -4.35 -24.62 14.41
N GLY A 734 -4.53 -23.38 13.98
CA GLY A 734 -4.75 -22.25 14.87
C GLY A 734 -3.47 -21.57 15.38
N VAL A 735 -2.29 -21.93 14.89
CA VAL A 735 -1.06 -21.17 15.14
C VAL A 735 -0.95 -20.03 14.14
N GLN A 736 -0.88 -18.83 14.65
CA GLN A 736 -0.70 -17.65 13.81
C GLN A 736 0.70 -17.07 14.00
N ALA A 737 1.29 -16.61 12.91
CA ALA A 737 2.49 -15.80 12.91
C ALA A 737 2.06 -14.32 12.82
N VAL A 738 2.11 -13.60 13.94
CA VAL A 738 1.62 -12.21 14.04
C VAL A 738 2.77 -11.22 14.06
N TYR A 739 2.51 -10.03 13.53
CA TYR A 739 3.44 -8.90 13.52
C TYR A 739 2.88 -7.80 14.44
N PRO A 740 3.28 -7.76 15.73
CA PRO A 740 2.79 -6.77 16.67
C PRO A 740 3.13 -5.36 16.24
N LEU A 741 2.25 -4.42 16.53
CA LEU A 741 2.47 -3.00 16.31
C LEU A 741 2.94 -2.30 17.59
N ALA A 742 3.40 -1.05 17.45
CA ALA A 742 3.99 -0.30 18.55
C ALA A 742 2.97 -0.05 19.65
N GLU A 743 3.37 -0.31 20.89
CA GLU A 743 2.69 0.14 22.08
C GLU A 743 2.75 1.67 22.17
N ARG A 744 2.21 2.24 23.27
CA ARG A 744 2.26 3.69 23.49
C ARG A 744 3.66 4.24 23.32
N ASN A 745 3.79 5.26 22.46
CA ASN A 745 5.05 5.91 22.18
C ASN A 745 4.87 7.43 22.11
N MET A 746 5.94 8.14 22.37
CA MET A 746 5.95 9.59 22.42
C MET A 746 6.94 10.15 21.41
N PHE A 747 6.67 11.32 20.89
CA PHE A 747 7.58 12.04 20.02
C PHE A 747 7.55 13.54 20.28
N VAL A 748 8.65 14.19 19.97
CA VAL A 748 8.78 15.64 19.91
C VAL A 748 9.48 15.98 18.62
N ASN A 749 8.92 16.93 17.88
CA ASN A 749 9.50 17.46 16.65
C ASN A 749 9.69 18.96 16.81
N PHE A 750 10.83 19.46 16.35
CA PHE A 750 11.16 20.88 16.34
C PHE A 750 11.69 21.25 14.96
N SER A 751 11.20 22.35 14.40
CA SER A 751 11.65 22.87 13.11
C SER A 751 11.97 24.35 13.21
N TYR A 752 13.04 24.74 12.54
CA TYR A 752 13.48 26.12 12.42
C TYR A 752 13.50 26.55 10.96
N ASN A 753 12.80 27.66 10.68
CA ASN A 753 12.74 28.29 9.37
C ASN A 753 13.62 29.54 9.38
N PHE A 754 14.56 29.67 8.44
CA PHE A 754 15.52 30.79 8.41
C PHE A 754 15.71 31.37 7.00
#